data_a001f20e86a53410060f7cb2e2da8e70
#
_entry.id   a001f20e86a53410060f7cb2e2da8e70
#
_cell.length_a   1.000
_cell.length_b   1.000
_cell.length_c   1.000
_cell.angle_alpha   90.00
_cell.angle_beta   90.00
_cell.angle_gamma   90.00
#
_symmetry.space_group_name_H-M   'P 1'
#
loop_
_entity.id
_entity.type
_entity.pdbx_description
1 polymer ?
#
loop_
_entity_poly.entity_id
_entity_poly.type
_entity_poly.pdbx_seq_one_letter_code
_entity_poly.pdbx_strand_id
1 'polypeptide(L)'
;MSCKCCCTHGHTAIQEKRNSLLKDYWRIILSTLLLFGSLILNATDATFFKGEYVPFIWYLLAYLPVGLPVMREAWESILQKNVFSEFTLMSIATLGAFYIGEYPEGVAVMLFYSLGELFQDKAVDKAKRNISALLDVRPETATVIRNGSTLVEAPQRVQVGETIEVKAGERVPLDGTMLDEVAAFNTSALTGESVPRNIRQGGEVLAGMIATDKVVRIQVTKPFEKSALSRILELVQNASERKAPAELFIRKFARIYTPAVTGLAALIVLLPFLYSLADAQFSFIFNDWLYRALVFLVISCPCALVVSIPLGYFGGIGAASRLGVLFKGGNYLDAITQVNTVVFDKTGTLTKGTFDVQSCQAQPGVTEEKLIQLAASAERNSTHPIAKAIISYAKQRDIELITTTDVTEIAGHGLQATMDGTRVLVGNTRLLTKFGIEYPDELSSIVDTIVACAIGTKYAGYLLLSDTLKEDAVNAVKELKALNINNIQILSGDKQAIVTNFAEKLGITQAYGDLLPDGKVKHIEALRSNPANRIAFVGDGINDAPVLALSHVGIAMGGLGSDAAIETADVVIQTDQPSRVATAIHAGRQTHRIVWQNISLAFGVKLLVLILGAGGIATLWEAVFADVGVALIAIVNAIRIQKLIK
;
A
#
# COMPACT_ATOMS: atom_id res chain seq x y z
N MET A 1 -1.72 25.87 -2.09
CA MET A 1 -2.32 25.87 -3.44
C MET A 1 -2.99 24.53 -3.63
N SER A 2 -4.29 24.50 -3.51
CA SER A 2 -5.11 23.29 -3.64
C SER A 2 -5.29 22.99 -5.12
N CYS A 3 -4.76 21.87 -5.57
CA CYS A 3 -5.10 21.31 -6.87
C CYS A 3 -6.58 20.90 -6.80
N LYS A 4 -7.47 21.64 -7.42
CA LYS A 4 -8.92 21.35 -7.53
C LYS A 4 -9.23 19.98 -8.14
N CYS A 5 -8.24 19.30 -8.70
CA CYS A 5 -8.36 17.93 -9.21
C CYS A 5 -8.35 16.82 -8.14
N CYS A 6 -8.01 17.12 -6.87
CA CYS A 6 -7.85 16.06 -5.86
C CYS A 6 -8.81 16.08 -4.68
N CYS A 7 -9.57 17.15 -4.44
CA CYS A 7 -10.39 17.23 -3.22
C CYS A 7 -11.71 17.93 -3.53
N THR A 8 -12.71 17.22 -3.86
CA THR A 8 -14.14 17.34 -3.61
C THR A 8 -14.92 16.61 -4.68
N HIS A 9 -15.49 15.49 -4.35
CA HIS A 9 -16.89 15.10 -4.63
C HIS A 9 -17.07 13.64 -4.27
N GLY A 10 -17.66 13.40 -3.12
CA GLY A 10 -18.24 12.12 -2.74
C GLY A 10 -19.44 11.80 -3.67
N HIS A 11 -19.53 10.57 -4.01
CA HIS A 11 -20.66 9.70 -4.30
C HIS A 11 -21.79 10.08 -5.29
N THR A 12 -21.94 11.31 -5.79
CA THR A 12 -22.94 11.65 -6.85
C THR A 12 -22.33 11.83 -8.24
N ALA A 13 -21.00 11.85 -8.37
CA ALA A 13 -20.29 12.21 -9.60
C ALA A 13 -20.11 11.06 -10.62
N ILE A 14 -20.38 9.81 -10.27
CA ILE A 14 -20.09 8.66 -11.17
C ILE A 14 -21.13 8.53 -12.28
N GLN A 15 -22.38 8.86 -12.04
CA GLN A 15 -23.44 8.81 -13.05
C GLN A 15 -23.49 10.03 -13.99
N GLU A 16 -23.11 11.21 -13.51
CA GLU A 16 -23.04 12.43 -14.34
C GLU A 16 -21.85 12.43 -15.31
N LYS A 17 -20.74 11.75 -14.97
CA LYS A 17 -19.50 11.77 -15.79
C LYS A 17 -19.59 10.96 -17.10
N ARG A 18 -20.54 10.04 -17.24
CA ARG A 18 -20.75 9.29 -18.49
C ARG A 18 -21.30 10.15 -19.64
N ASN A 19 -22.02 11.21 -19.30
CA ASN A 19 -22.52 12.18 -20.29
C ASN A 19 -21.51 13.30 -20.61
N SER A 20 -20.47 13.50 -19.79
CA SER A 20 -19.45 14.53 -20.03
C SER A 20 -18.42 14.08 -21.09
N LEU A 21 -18.09 12.79 -21.16
CA LEU A 21 -17.11 12.26 -22.12
C LEU A 21 -17.50 12.54 -23.58
N LEU A 22 -18.78 12.41 -23.94
CA LEU A 22 -19.27 12.77 -25.27
C LEU A 22 -19.17 14.28 -25.56
N LYS A 23 -19.26 15.13 -24.51
CA LYS A 23 -19.08 16.59 -24.64
C LYS A 23 -17.63 16.98 -24.93
N ASP A 24 -16.65 16.25 -24.43
CA ASP A 24 -15.24 16.59 -24.63
C ASP A 24 -14.71 16.08 -25.98
N TYR A 25 -15.20 14.92 -26.44
CA TYR A 25 -14.84 14.37 -27.76
C TYR A 25 -15.28 15.25 -28.93
N TRP A 26 -16.46 15.91 -28.89
CA TRP A 26 -16.93 16.71 -30.01
C TRP A 26 -16.03 17.89 -30.32
N ARG A 27 -15.39 18.49 -29.28
CA ARG A 27 -14.45 19.60 -29.44
C ARG A 27 -13.22 19.17 -30.23
N ILE A 28 -12.62 18.04 -29.86
CA ILE A 28 -11.46 17.47 -30.54
C ILE A 28 -11.84 17.05 -31.97
N ILE A 29 -12.97 16.38 -32.14
CA ILE A 29 -13.45 15.92 -33.45
C ILE A 29 -13.71 17.14 -34.37
N LEU A 30 -14.39 18.17 -33.88
CA LEU A 30 -14.67 19.37 -34.66
C LEU A 30 -13.38 20.09 -35.07
N SER A 31 -12.45 20.31 -34.12
CA SER A 31 -11.16 20.92 -34.41
C SER A 31 -10.35 20.11 -35.43
N THR A 32 -10.35 18.78 -35.30
CA THR A 32 -9.68 17.85 -36.23
C THR A 32 -10.28 17.94 -37.63
N LEU A 33 -11.60 17.90 -37.74
CA LEU A 33 -12.29 18.02 -39.05
C LEU A 33 -12.00 19.34 -39.74
N LEU A 34 -12.00 20.44 -38.98
CA LEU A 34 -11.68 21.77 -39.52
C LEU A 34 -10.21 21.88 -39.93
N LEU A 35 -9.28 21.31 -39.14
CA LEU A 35 -7.85 21.29 -39.48
C LEU A 35 -7.59 20.46 -40.74
N PHE A 36 -8.12 19.23 -40.82
CA PHE A 36 -7.97 18.40 -42.03
C PHE A 36 -8.68 19.01 -43.24
N GLY A 37 -9.85 19.63 -43.04
CA GLY A 37 -10.55 20.37 -44.08
C GLY A 37 -9.71 21.50 -44.67
N SER A 38 -8.99 22.27 -43.84
CA SER A 38 -8.08 23.32 -44.31
C SER A 38 -6.89 22.77 -45.09
N LEU A 39 -6.33 21.62 -44.66
CA LEU A 39 -5.23 20.98 -45.43
C LEU A 39 -5.69 20.51 -46.80
N ILE A 40 -6.90 19.96 -46.92
CA ILE A 40 -7.49 19.55 -48.20
C ILE A 40 -7.77 20.78 -49.08
N LEU A 41 -8.36 21.85 -48.52
CA LEU A 41 -8.63 23.09 -49.25
C LEU A 41 -7.36 23.76 -49.75
N ASN A 42 -6.30 23.69 -48.97
CA ASN A 42 -4.99 24.21 -49.37
C ASN A 42 -4.34 23.35 -50.48
N ALA A 43 -4.43 22.01 -50.33
CA ALA A 43 -3.90 21.07 -51.35
C ALA A 43 -4.67 21.10 -52.68
N THR A 44 -5.95 21.45 -52.67
CA THR A 44 -6.80 21.56 -53.87
C THR A 44 -6.78 22.96 -54.50
N ASP A 45 -5.96 23.86 -53.97
CA ASP A 45 -5.79 25.23 -54.46
C ASP A 45 -7.12 26.02 -54.59
N ALA A 46 -8.05 25.74 -53.62
CA ALA A 46 -9.39 26.32 -53.63
C ALA A 46 -9.35 27.86 -53.59
N THR A 47 -9.88 28.52 -54.62
CA THR A 47 -9.84 29.98 -54.78
C THR A 47 -10.45 30.74 -53.58
N PHE A 48 -11.46 30.14 -52.96
CA PHE A 48 -12.09 30.67 -51.74
C PHE A 48 -11.10 30.78 -50.59
N PHE A 49 -10.18 29.83 -50.43
CA PHE A 49 -9.24 29.75 -49.30
C PHE A 49 -8.03 30.71 -49.48
N LYS A 50 -7.89 31.33 -50.64
CA LYS A 50 -6.84 32.33 -50.94
C LYS A 50 -7.23 33.78 -50.57
N GLY A 51 -8.44 33.99 -50.00
CA GLY A 51 -8.85 35.31 -49.52
C GLY A 51 -8.03 35.74 -48.29
N GLU A 52 -7.72 37.04 -48.19
CA GLU A 52 -6.80 37.63 -47.20
C GLU A 52 -7.13 37.26 -45.75
N TYR A 53 -8.42 37.16 -45.37
CA TYR A 53 -8.88 36.86 -44.03
C TYR A 53 -9.47 35.44 -43.87
N VAL A 54 -9.73 34.72 -44.94
CA VAL A 54 -10.41 33.44 -44.88
C VAL A 54 -9.61 32.36 -44.17
N PRO A 55 -8.29 32.19 -44.38
CA PRO A 55 -7.49 31.24 -43.62
C PRO A 55 -7.47 31.56 -42.14
N PHE A 56 -7.28 32.83 -41.76
CA PHE A 56 -7.29 33.26 -40.35
C PHE A 56 -8.59 32.89 -39.66
N ILE A 57 -9.74 33.24 -40.24
CA ILE A 57 -11.06 32.95 -39.67
C ILE A 57 -11.29 31.45 -39.57
N TRP A 58 -10.92 30.68 -40.59
CA TRP A 58 -11.07 29.24 -40.61
C TRP A 58 -10.25 28.56 -39.48
N TYR A 59 -8.97 28.88 -39.36
CA TYR A 59 -8.11 28.33 -38.33
C TYR A 59 -8.50 28.84 -36.93
N LEU A 60 -9.00 30.05 -36.80
CA LEU A 60 -9.55 30.54 -35.56
C LEU A 60 -10.77 29.71 -35.10
N LEU A 61 -11.69 29.39 -36.02
CA LEU A 61 -12.82 28.50 -35.77
C LEU A 61 -12.37 27.08 -35.39
N ALA A 62 -11.29 26.57 -35.99
CA ALA A 62 -10.71 25.30 -35.66
C ALA A 62 -10.02 25.32 -34.27
N TYR A 63 -9.43 26.44 -33.87
CA TYR A 63 -8.73 26.64 -32.60
C TYR A 63 -9.68 26.77 -31.39
N LEU A 64 -10.78 27.51 -31.54
CA LEU A 64 -11.68 27.87 -30.44
C LEU A 64 -12.18 26.65 -29.63
N PRO A 65 -12.62 25.52 -30.21
CA PRO A 65 -13.14 24.39 -29.46
C PRO A 65 -12.13 23.79 -28.49
N VAL A 66 -10.84 23.73 -28.86
CA VAL A 66 -9.75 23.13 -28.06
C VAL A 66 -8.92 24.18 -27.32
N GLY A 67 -8.77 25.38 -27.86
CA GLY A 67 -7.95 26.44 -27.26
C GLY A 67 -8.66 27.22 -26.16
N LEU A 68 -9.96 27.50 -26.30
CA LEU A 68 -10.68 28.30 -25.33
C LEU A 68 -10.70 27.71 -23.89
N PRO A 69 -10.87 26.39 -23.69
CA PRO A 69 -10.73 25.78 -22.36
C PRO A 69 -9.35 26.00 -21.74
N VAL A 70 -8.30 25.79 -22.51
CA VAL A 70 -6.89 25.93 -22.06
C VAL A 70 -6.59 27.38 -21.72
N MET A 71 -7.04 28.34 -22.56
CA MET A 71 -6.89 29.77 -22.30
C MET A 71 -7.65 30.20 -21.02
N ARG A 72 -8.81 29.61 -20.76
CA ARG A 72 -9.55 29.88 -19.52
C ARG A 72 -8.79 29.39 -18.29
N GLU A 73 -8.21 28.18 -18.35
CA GLU A 73 -7.38 27.66 -17.26
C GLU A 73 -6.08 28.45 -17.09
N ALA A 74 -5.48 28.93 -18.19
CA ALA A 74 -4.37 29.86 -18.15
C ALA A 74 -4.72 31.13 -17.41
N TRP A 75 -5.90 31.73 -17.72
CA TRP A 75 -6.40 32.93 -17.05
C TRP A 75 -6.66 32.70 -15.55
N GLU A 76 -7.31 31.59 -15.20
CA GLU A 76 -7.55 31.20 -13.80
C GLU A 76 -6.23 30.99 -13.04
N SER A 77 -5.21 30.39 -13.68
CA SER A 77 -3.86 30.21 -13.11
C SER A 77 -3.16 31.55 -12.85
N ILE A 78 -3.26 32.50 -13.78
CA ILE A 78 -2.70 33.85 -13.63
C ILE A 78 -3.35 34.59 -12.46
N LEU A 79 -4.69 34.51 -12.33
CA LEU A 79 -5.41 35.10 -11.20
C LEU A 79 -4.99 34.51 -9.85
N GLN A 80 -4.61 33.24 -9.83
CA GLN A 80 -4.06 32.55 -8.66
C GLN A 80 -2.57 32.82 -8.42
N LYS A 81 -1.97 33.81 -9.11
CA LYS A 81 -0.54 34.18 -9.07
C LYS A 81 0.41 33.06 -9.54
N ASN A 82 -0.07 32.09 -10.30
CA ASN A 82 0.72 31.06 -10.94
C ASN A 82 0.88 31.39 -12.45
N VAL A 83 1.63 32.45 -12.74
CA VAL A 83 1.82 32.95 -14.10
C VAL A 83 2.54 31.93 -15.00
N PHE A 84 3.46 31.15 -14.43
CA PHE A 84 4.25 30.16 -15.15
C PHE A 84 3.61 28.77 -15.09
N SER A 85 2.33 28.67 -15.51
CA SER A 85 1.64 27.38 -15.67
C SER A 85 1.82 26.84 -17.09
N GLU A 86 1.64 25.52 -17.24
CA GLU A 86 1.65 24.86 -18.56
C GLU A 86 0.58 25.46 -19.50
N PHE A 87 -0.60 25.76 -18.97
CA PHE A 87 -1.69 26.39 -19.73
C PHE A 87 -1.30 27.78 -20.25
N THR A 88 -0.57 28.55 -19.44
CA THR A 88 -0.09 29.88 -19.83
C THR A 88 0.95 29.78 -20.93
N LEU A 89 1.91 28.84 -20.82
CA LEU A 89 2.94 28.63 -21.83
C LEU A 89 2.34 28.19 -23.18
N MET A 90 1.41 27.22 -23.13
CA MET A 90 0.71 26.73 -24.33
C MET A 90 -0.13 27.84 -24.99
N SER A 91 -0.82 28.65 -24.18
CA SER A 91 -1.58 29.80 -24.69
C SER A 91 -0.67 30.84 -25.35
N ILE A 92 0.45 31.20 -24.73
CA ILE A 92 1.44 32.13 -25.32
C ILE A 92 2.01 31.57 -26.62
N ALA A 93 2.37 30.28 -26.64
CA ALA A 93 2.97 29.66 -27.84
C ALA A 93 1.98 29.63 -29.01
N THR A 94 0.73 29.25 -28.77
CA THR A 94 -0.26 29.15 -29.84
C THR A 94 -0.74 30.52 -30.33
N LEU A 95 -0.93 31.50 -29.43
CA LEU A 95 -1.21 32.90 -29.84
C LEU A 95 -0.03 33.51 -30.60
N GLY A 96 1.21 33.20 -30.20
CA GLY A 96 2.41 33.58 -30.93
C GLY A 96 2.46 32.98 -32.35
N ALA A 97 2.09 31.69 -32.50
CA ALA A 97 1.98 31.04 -33.79
C ALA A 97 0.93 31.74 -34.69
N PHE A 98 -0.21 32.13 -34.15
CA PHE A 98 -1.21 32.95 -34.88
C PHE A 98 -0.66 34.33 -35.26
N TYR A 99 0.14 34.97 -34.39
CA TYR A 99 0.75 36.28 -34.69
C TYR A 99 1.73 36.24 -35.85
N ILE A 100 2.55 35.17 -35.96
CA ILE A 100 3.54 35.02 -37.04
C ILE A 100 2.94 34.45 -38.32
N GLY A 101 1.65 34.08 -38.33
CA GLY A 101 0.95 33.53 -39.51
C GLY A 101 0.96 32.00 -39.61
N GLU A 102 1.58 31.28 -38.66
CA GLU A 102 1.63 29.81 -38.64
C GLU A 102 0.35 29.24 -38.00
N TYR A 103 -0.82 29.57 -38.58
CA TYR A 103 -2.14 29.19 -38.08
C TYR A 103 -2.33 27.68 -37.95
N PRO A 104 -1.95 26.85 -38.95
CA PRO A 104 -2.10 25.39 -38.88
C PRO A 104 -1.36 24.79 -37.67
N GLU A 105 -0.16 25.29 -37.40
CA GLU A 105 0.66 24.83 -36.30
C GLU A 105 0.05 25.21 -34.93
N GLY A 106 -0.45 26.45 -34.80
CA GLY A 106 -1.12 26.88 -33.57
C GLY A 106 -2.34 26.03 -33.22
N VAL A 107 -3.15 25.66 -34.26
CA VAL A 107 -4.32 24.76 -34.07
C VAL A 107 -3.85 23.35 -33.72
N ALA A 108 -2.84 22.84 -34.39
CA ALA A 108 -2.34 21.49 -34.20
C ALA A 108 -1.74 21.29 -32.80
N VAL A 109 -0.92 22.25 -32.33
CA VAL A 109 -0.37 22.25 -30.96
C VAL A 109 -1.49 22.10 -29.94
N MET A 110 -2.52 22.93 -30.04
CA MET A 110 -3.62 22.91 -29.08
C MET A 110 -4.48 21.65 -29.19
N LEU A 111 -4.66 21.12 -30.40
CA LEU A 111 -5.36 19.88 -30.68
C LEU A 111 -4.63 18.67 -30.06
N PHE A 112 -3.32 18.53 -30.33
CA PHE A 112 -2.52 17.44 -29.77
C PHE A 112 -2.37 17.55 -28.25
N TYR A 113 -2.25 18.76 -27.71
CA TYR A 113 -2.26 18.99 -26.28
C TYR A 113 -3.56 18.48 -25.65
N SER A 114 -4.73 18.92 -26.17
CA SER A 114 -6.04 18.48 -25.67
C SER A 114 -6.27 16.99 -25.83
N LEU A 115 -5.77 16.38 -26.90
CA LEU A 115 -5.81 14.94 -27.10
C LEU A 115 -4.92 14.20 -26.08
N GLY A 116 -3.72 14.71 -25.83
CA GLY A 116 -2.80 14.19 -24.82
C GLY A 116 -3.40 14.23 -23.42
N GLU A 117 -3.99 15.37 -23.03
CA GLU A 117 -4.67 15.56 -21.76
C GLU A 117 -5.85 14.58 -21.58
N LEU A 118 -6.66 14.39 -22.62
CA LEU A 118 -7.76 13.41 -22.61
C LEU A 118 -7.25 11.97 -22.37
N PHE A 119 -6.15 11.55 -23.02
CA PHE A 119 -5.56 10.24 -22.80
C PHE A 119 -4.97 10.09 -21.40
N GLN A 120 -4.34 11.15 -20.88
CA GLN A 120 -3.80 11.19 -19.53
C GLN A 120 -4.91 11.05 -18.50
N ASP A 121 -5.99 11.81 -18.60
CA ASP A 121 -7.14 11.74 -17.71
C ASP A 121 -7.76 10.35 -17.69
N LYS A 122 -7.96 9.74 -18.86
CA LYS A 122 -8.46 8.36 -18.95
C LYS A 122 -7.53 7.33 -18.32
N ALA A 123 -6.24 7.49 -18.50
CA ALA A 123 -5.25 6.58 -17.91
C ALA A 123 -5.22 6.71 -16.38
N VAL A 124 -5.27 7.94 -15.87
CA VAL A 124 -5.35 8.22 -14.43
C VAL A 124 -6.67 7.70 -13.85
N ASP A 125 -7.79 7.93 -14.52
CA ASP A 125 -9.11 7.42 -14.10
C ASP A 125 -9.17 5.88 -14.14
N LYS A 126 -8.53 5.25 -15.11
CA LYS A 126 -8.43 3.78 -15.17
C LYS A 126 -7.57 3.23 -14.04
N ALA A 127 -6.45 3.87 -13.74
CA ALA A 127 -5.59 3.49 -12.62
C ALA A 127 -6.30 3.69 -11.28
N LYS A 128 -6.98 4.82 -11.08
CA LYS A 128 -7.81 5.08 -9.89
C LYS A 128 -8.94 4.07 -9.79
N ARG A 129 -9.63 3.73 -10.87
CA ARG A 129 -10.68 2.69 -10.88
C ARG A 129 -10.16 1.30 -10.54
N ASN A 130 -8.97 0.93 -10.97
CA ASN A 130 -8.36 -0.34 -10.59
C ASN A 130 -8.06 -0.41 -9.08
N ILE A 131 -7.77 0.73 -8.45
CA ILE A 131 -7.65 0.84 -6.99
C ILE A 131 -9.05 0.88 -6.36
N SER A 132 -9.98 1.63 -6.92
CA SER A 132 -11.38 1.68 -6.47
C SER A 132 -12.12 0.36 -6.68
N ALA A 133 -11.76 -0.48 -7.64
CA ALA A 133 -12.32 -1.82 -7.79
C ALA A 133 -11.92 -2.77 -6.63
N LEU A 134 -10.82 -2.46 -5.92
CA LEU A 134 -10.53 -3.02 -4.60
C LEU A 134 -11.49 -2.44 -3.54
N LEU A 135 -12.08 -1.28 -3.80
CA LEU A 135 -13.03 -0.56 -2.96
C LEU A 135 -14.50 -0.90 -3.28
N ASP A 136 -14.81 -1.41 -4.49
CA ASP A 136 -16.13 -1.95 -4.89
C ASP A 136 -16.49 -3.27 -4.16
N VAL A 137 -15.64 -3.65 -3.21
CA VAL A 137 -15.87 -4.74 -2.25
C VAL A 137 -16.93 -4.37 -1.21
N ARG A 138 -17.41 -3.11 -1.18
CA ARG A 138 -18.31 -2.59 -0.16
C ARG A 138 -19.74 -3.06 -0.38
N PRO A 139 -20.34 -3.87 0.53
CA PRO A 139 -21.75 -4.18 0.46
C PRO A 139 -22.61 -2.92 0.64
N GLU A 140 -23.55 -2.69 -0.25
CA GLU A 140 -24.47 -1.56 -0.17
C GLU A 140 -25.60 -1.81 0.85
N THR A 141 -25.89 -3.08 1.15
CA THR A 141 -26.96 -3.51 2.04
C THR A 141 -26.50 -4.58 3.02
N ALA A 142 -27.15 -4.63 4.18
CA ALA A 142 -27.02 -5.67 5.19
C ALA A 142 -28.42 -6.25 5.49
N THR A 143 -28.54 -7.57 5.57
CA THR A 143 -29.77 -8.24 6.01
C THR A 143 -29.70 -8.42 7.52
N VAL A 144 -30.51 -7.66 8.26
CA VAL A 144 -30.53 -7.66 9.73
C VAL A 144 -31.72 -8.46 10.24
N ILE A 145 -31.53 -9.25 11.28
CA ILE A 145 -32.61 -10.00 11.95
C ILE A 145 -33.05 -9.20 13.18
N ARG A 146 -34.28 -8.65 13.13
CA ARG A 146 -34.92 -7.96 14.25
C ARG A 146 -36.27 -8.60 14.56
N ASN A 147 -36.49 -8.98 15.81
CA ASN A 147 -37.77 -9.59 16.26
C ASN A 147 -38.24 -10.79 15.41
N GLY A 148 -37.29 -11.61 14.93
CA GLY A 148 -37.62 -12.78 14.10
C GLY A 148 -37.92 -12.47 12.64
N SER A 149 -37.84 -11.19 12.22
CA SER A 149 -38.03 -10.75 10.83
C SER A 149 -36.73 -10.28 10.24
N THR A 150 -36.50 -10.55 8.95
CA THR A 150 -35.35 -10.06 8.20
C THR A 150 -35.65 -8.71 7.55
N LEU A 151 -34.80 -7.73 7.77
CA LEU A 151 -34.87 -6.39 7.20
C LEU A 151 -33.60 -6.10 6.41
N VAL A 152 -33.75 -5.52 5.23
CA VAL A 152 -32.60 -5.07 4.42
C VAL A 152 -32.37 -3.58 4.69
N GLU A 153 -31.21 -3.25 5.24
CA GLU A 153 -30.83 -1.87 5.59
C GLU A 153 -29.43 -1.53 5.09
N ALA A 154 -29.10 -0.26 5.08
CA ALA A 154 -27.72 0.19 4.83
C ALA A 154 -26.82 -0.21 6.02
N PRO A 155 -25.61 -0.74 5.79
CA PRO A 155 -24.70 -1.18 6.86
C PRO A 155 -24.42 -0.15 7.95
N GLN A 156 -24.47 1.15 7.60
CA GLN A 156 -24.28 2.29 8.52
C GLN A 156 -25.38 2.40 9.59
N ARG A 157 -26.55 1.77 9.37
CA ARG A 157 -27.70 1.82 10.30
C ARG A 157 -27.77 0.63 11.24
N VAL A 158 -26.93 -0.38 11.00
CA VAL A 158 -26.85 -1.59 11.83
C VAL A 158 -26.06 -1.29 13.09
N GLN A 159 -26.62 -1.67 14.23
CA GLN A 159 -26.01 -1.40 15.55
C GLN A 159 -25.16 -2.59 16.02
N VAL A 160 -24.18 -2.30 16.87
CA VAL A 160 -23.38 -3.32 17.55
C VAL A 160 -24.30 -4.19 18.43
N GLY A 161 -24.14 -5.52 18.34
CA GLY A 161 -24.96 -6.50 19.03
C GLY A 161 -26.11 -7.06 18.21
N GLU A 162 -26.50 -6.41 17.11
CA GLU A 162 -27.50 -6.96 16.18
C GLU A 162 -26.96 -8.16 15.41
N THR A 163 -27.88 -9.02 14.95
CA THR A 163 -27.53 -10.20 14.15
C THR A 163 -27.79 -9.91 12.67
N ILE A 164 -26.80 -10.15 11.85
CA ILE A 164 -26.92 -10.08 10.40
C ILE A 164 -26.90 -11.48 9.79
N GLU A 165 -27.64 -11.65 8.70
CA GLU A 165 -27.65 -12.85 7.87
C GLU A 165 -26.92 -12.60 6.57
N VAL A 166 -25.99 -13.50 6.21
CA VAL A 166 -25.19 -13.42 4.98
C VAL A 166 -25.38 -14.73 4.21
N LYS A 167 -25.81 -14.64 2.97
CA LYS A 167 -26.06 -15.81 2.11
C LYS A 167 -24.78 -16.28 1.43
N ALA A 168 -24.78 -17.55 1.00
CA ALA A 168 -23.67 -18.07 0.20
C ALA A 168 -23.48 -17.21 -1.07
N GLY A 169 -22.24 -16.80 -1.32
CA GLY A 169 -21.86 -15.87 -2.39
C GLY A 169 -21.98 -14.39 -2.02
N GLU A 170 -22.64 -14.04 -0.92
CA GLU A 170 -22.72 -12.65 -0.44
C GLU A 170 -21.50 -12.27 0.39
N ARG A 171 -21.21 -10.96 0.40
CA ARG A 171 -20.14 -10.38 1.21
C ARG A 171 -20.65 -9.99 2.58
N VAL A 172 -19.84 -10.24 3.58
CA VAL A 172 -20.09 -9.82 4.96
C VAL A 172 -20.06 -8.29 5.03
N PRO A 173 -21.16 -7.63 5.48
CA PRO A 173 -21.23 -6.16 5.48
C PRO A 173 -20.55 -5.49 6.68
N LEU A 174 -20.40 -6.20 7.79
CA LEU A 174 -19.91 -5.67 9.08
C LEU A 174 -19.07 -6.72 9.80
N ASP A 175 -18.10 -6.25 10.61
CA ASP A 175 -17.32 -7.13 11.47
C ASP A 175 -18.21 -7.72 12.57
N GLY A 176 -18.02 -8.99 12.86
CA GLY A 176 -18.80 -9.66 13.88
C GLY A 176 -18.25 -11.01 14.31
N THR A 177 -19.00 -11.67 15.17
CA THR A 177 -18.71 -13.01 15.68
C THR A 177 -19.66 -14.04 15.06
N MET A 178 -19.12 -15.15 14.61
CA MET A 178 -19.88 -16.26 14.02
C MET A 178 -20.82 -16.89 15.05
N LEU A 179 -22.10 -17.00 14.76
CA LEU A 179 -23.10 -17.66 15.60
C LEU A 179 -23.32 -19.13 15.24
N ASP A 180 -23.11 -19.52 13.99
CA ASP A 180 -23.27 -20.89 13.53
C ASP A 180 -22.02 -21.74 13.78
N GLU A 181 -22.16 -23.09 13.83
CA GLU A 181 -21.08 -24.01 14.25
C GLU A 181 -19.79 -23.87 13.45
N VAL A 182 -19.86 -23.87 12.10
CA VAL A 182 -18.71 -23.70 11.21
C VAL A 182 -19.20 -23.28 9.82
N ALA A 183 -18.47 -22.38 9.17
CA ALA A 183 -18.69 -22.03 7.77
C ALA A 183 -17.38 -21.64 7.08
N ALA A 184 -17.32 -21.81 5.76
CA ALA A 184 -16.20 -21.44 4.93
C ALA A 184 -16.37 -20.02 4.36
N PHE A 185 -15.31 -19.24 4.41
CA PHE A 185 -15.26 -17.87 3.91
C PHE A 185 -14.09 -17.68 2.96
N ASN A 186 -14.36 -17.09 1.82
CA ASN A 186 -13.29 -16.61 0.93
C ASN A 186 -12.80 -15.24 1.45
N THR A 187 -11.54 -15.20 1.82
CA THR A 187 -10.88 -14.01 2.38
C THR A 187 -10.04 -13.26 1.37
N SER A 188 -9.98 -13.71 0.11
CA SER A 188 -9.06 -13.20 -0.92
C SER A 188 -9.16 -11.69 -1.16
N ALA A 189 -10.35 -11.12 -0.97
CA ALA A 189 -10.56 -9.67 -1.12
C ALA A 189 -9.88 -8.84 -0.01
N LEU A 190 -9.64 -9.42 1.16
CA LEU A 190 -9.04 -8.77 2.32
C LEU A 190 -7.57 -9.16 2.49
N THR A 191 -7.27 -10.45 2.37
CA THR A 191 -5.93 -10.99 2.67
C THR A 191 -5.12 -11.36 1.44
N GLY A 192 -5.74 -11.40 0.26
CA GLY A 192 -5.11 -11.91 -0.96
C GLY A 192 -4.93 -13.44 -1.00
N GLU A 193 -5.43 -14.16 0.01
CA GLU A 193 -5.35 -15.63 0.06
C GLU A 193 -6.47 -16.27 -0.75
N SER A 194 -6.12 -17.18 -1.67
CA SER A 194 -7.10 -17.84 -2.53
C SER A 194 -7.80 -19.02 -1.88
N VAL A 195 -7.29 -19.53 -0.73
CA VAL A 195 -7.85 -20.70 -0.03
C VAL A 195 -8.93 -20.22 0.94
N PRO A 196 -10.17 -20.77 0.87
CA PRO A 196 -11.22 -20.43 1.82
C PRO A 196 -10.82 -20.80 3.26
N ARG A 197 -11.16 -19.93 4.20
CA ARG A 197 -10.90 -20.12 5.64
C ARG A 197 -12.17 -20.62 6.34
N ASN A 198 -12.05 -21.73 7.07
CA ASN A 198 -13.14 -22.22 7.91
C ASN A 198 -13.17 -21.47 9.24
N ILE A 199 -14.29 -20.82 9.56
CA ILE A 199 -14.52 -20.12 10.82
C ILE A 199 -15.54 -20.90 11.64
N ARG A 200 -15.20 -21.16 12.91
CA ARG A 200 -16.07 -21.86 13.87
C ARG A 200 -16.90 -20.88 14.68
N GLN A 201 -17.92 -21.36 15.35
CA GLN A 201 -18.74 -20.60 16.30
C GLN A 201 -17.85 -19.84 17.31
N GLY A 202 -18.18 -18.57 17.53
CA GLY A 202 -17.38 -17.67 18.36
C GLY A 202 -16.15 -17.08 17.66
N GLY A 203 -15.83 -17.51 16.43
CA GLY A 203 -14.73 -16.96 15.64
C GLY A 203 -15.06 -15.60 15.02
N GLU A 204 -14.06 -14.77 14.83
CA GLU A 204 -14.19 -13.44 14.23
C GLU A 204 -14.41 -13.56 12.71
N VAL A 205 -15.43 -12.87 12.21
CA VAL A 205 -15.75 -12.70 10.80
C VAL A 205 -15.64 -11.23 10.44
N LEU A 206 -14.87 -10.91 9.40
CA LEU A 206 -14.57 -9.54 9.03
C LEU A 206 -15.42 -9.09 7.83
N ALA A 207 -15.79 -7.82 7.82
CA ALA A 207 -16.45 -7.18 6.70
C ALA A 207 -15.61 -7.32 5.42
N GLY A 208 -16.26 -7.69 4.31
CA GLY A 208 -15.58 -7.93 3.03
C GLY A 208 -15.26 -9.40 2.73
N MET A 209 -15.29 -10.31 3.71
CA MET A 209 -15.24 -11.76 3.46
C MET A 209 -16.49 -12.21 2.69
N ILE A 210 -16.38 -13.28 1.90
CA ILE A 210 -17.50 -13.85 1.15
C ILE A 210 -17.85 -15.22 1.75
N ALA A 211 -19.09 -15.40 2.21
CA ALA A 211 -19.57 -16.72 2.63
C ALA A 211 -19.65 -17.65 1.41
N THR A 212 -19.10 -18.88 1.49
CA THR A 212 -18.95 -19.74 0.30
C THR A 212 -19.92 -20.92 0.26
N ASP A 213 -20.29 -21.47 1.40
CA ASP A 213 -20.96 -22.77 1.48
C ASP A 213 -22.43 -22.71 1.92
N LYS A 214 -22.80 -21.79 2.79
CA LYS A 214 -24.16 -21.71 3.36
C LYS A 214 -24.52 -20.31 3.83
N VAL A 215 -25.80 -20.14 4.20
CA VAL A 215 -26.26 -18.94 4.91
C VAL A 215 -25.65 -18.95 6.32
N VAL A 216 -25.12 -17.81 6.74
CA VAL A 216 -24.46 -17.66 8.04
C VAL A 216 -25.05 -16.49 8.82
N ARG A 217 -25.10 -16.64 10.14
CA ARG A 217 -25.53 -15.61 11.07
C ARG A 217 -24.32 -15.11 11.85
N ILE A 218 -24.19 -13.79 11.90
CA ILE A 218 -23.05 -13.09 12.48
C ILE A 218 -23.60 -12.04 13.43
N GLN A 219 -23.11 -12.01 14.67
CA GLN A 219 -23.41 -10.96 15.62
C GLN A 219 -22.42 -9.81 15.42
N VAL A 220 -22.93 -8.62 15.13
CA VAL A 220 -22.10 -7.42 14.85
C VAL A 220 -21.35 -6.99 16.10
N THR A 221 -20.04 -6.83 15.97
CA THR A 221 -19.13 -6.43 17.08
C THR A 221 -18.59 -5.00 16.95
N LYS A 222 -18.53 -4.46 15.73
CA LYS A 222 -18.00 -3.11 15.47
C LYS A 222 -18.97 -2.32 14.58
N PRO A 223 -19.09 -1.00 14.78
CA PRO A 223 -19.88 -0.15 13.88
C PRO A 223 -19.21 -0.09 12.50
N PHE A 224 -20.00 0.25 11.48
CA PHE A 224 -19.55 0.25 10.09
C PHE A 224 -18.28 1.05 9.83
N GLU A 225 -18.15 2.25 10.43
CA GLU A 225 -16.97 3.13 10.25
C GLU A 225 -15.69 2.51 10.79
N LYS A 226 -15.81 1.62 11.80
CA LYS A 226 -14.69 0.91 12.42
C LYS A 226 -14.49 -0.50 11.88
N SER A 227 -15.26 -0.92 10.86
CA SER A 227 -15.10 -2.24 10.24
C SER A 227 -13.74 -2.36 9.53
N ALA A 228 -13.24 -3.60 9.44
CA ALA A 228 -11.99 -3.91 8.75
C ALA A 228 -11.95 -3.33 7.33
N LEU A 229 -13.03 -3.50 6.60
CA LEU A 229 -13.17 -2.98 5.24
C LEU A 229 -13.10 -1.44 5.20
N SER A 230 -13.82 -0.73 6.07
CA SER A 230 -13.80 0.73 6.12
C SER A 230 -12.40 1.27 6.42
N ARG A 231 -11.64 0.63 7.30
CA ARG A 231 -10.26 1.00 7.61
C ARG A 231 -9.30 0.78 6.44
N ILE A 232 -9.42 -0.36 5.73
CA ILE A 232 -8.62 -0.61 4.52
C ILE A 232 -8.86 0.50 3.50
N LEU A 233 -10.14 0.87 3.30
CA LEU A 233 -10.53 1.94 2.38
C LEU A 233 -9.92 3.29 2.77
N GLU A 234 -9.99 3.63 4.05
CA GLU A 234 -9.41 4.85 4.59
C GLU A 234 -7.89 4.88 4.44
N LEU A 235 -7.19 3.78 4.76
CA LEU A 235 -5.75 3.67 4.59
C LEU A 235 -5.32 3.86 3.13
N VAL A 236 -6.03 3.24 2.19
CA VAL A 236 -5.74 3.38 0.74
C VAL A 236 -6.04 4.79 0.23
N GLN A 237 -7.13 5.42 0.71
CA GLN A 237 -7.46 6.81 0.36
C GLN A 237 -6.42 7.78 0.92
N ASN A 238 -6.11 7.67 2.21
CA ASN A 238 -5.14 8.55 2.88
C ASN A 238 -3.70 8.34 2.36
N ALA A 239 -3.37 7.14 1.87
CA ALA A 239 -2.09 6.87 1.22
C ALA A 239 -1.84 7.76 -0.01
N SER A 240 -2.92 8.18 -0.67
CA SER A 240 -2.86 9.10 -1.82
C SER A 240 -2.46 10.54 -1.43
N GLU A 241 -2.67 10.94 -0.19
CA GLU A 241 -2.38 12.30 0.29
C GLU A 241 -0.91 12.47 0.71
N ARG A 242 -0.25 11.41 1.17
CA ARG A 242 1.16 11.43 1.58
C ARG A 242 2.06 11.17 0.38
N LYS A 243 2.49 12.29 -0.23
CA LYS A 243 3.25 12.30 -1.49
C LYS A 243 4.66 11.76 -1.34
N ALA A 244 5.08 10.99 -2.35
CA ALA A 244 6.45 10.50 -2.44
C ALA A 244 7.48 11.64 -2.65
N PRO A 245 8.74 11.46 -2.18
CA PRO A 245 9.82 12.43 -2.40
C PRO A 245 10.00 12.81 -3.86
N ALA A 246 9.88 11.87 -4.79
CA ALA A 246 9.97 12.13 -6.22
C ALA A 246 8.85 13.05 -6.72
N GLU A 247 7.63 12.91 -6.21
CA GLU A 247 6.49 13.79 -6.54
C GLU A 247 6.72 15.21 -6.01
N LEU A 248 7.23 15.32 -4.77
CA LEU A 248 7.58 16.62 -4.18
C LEU A 248 8.74 17.29 -4.93
N PHE A 249 9.73 16.51 -5.35
CA PHE A 249 10.85 16.97 -6.17
C PHE A 249 10.37 17.56 -7.50
N ILE A 250 9.51 16.84 -8.23
CA ILE A 250 8.98 17.33 -9.52
C ILE A 250 8.20 18.63 -9.35
N ARG A 251 7.40 18.76 -8.31
CA ARG A 251 6.68 20.03 -8.03
C ARG A 251 7.64 21.19 -7.74
N LYS A 252 8.69 20.92 -6.96
CA LYS A 252 9.72 21.93 -6.67
C LYS A 252 10.52 22.28 -7.93
N PHE A 253 10.87 21.26 -8.71
CA PHE A 253 11.56 21.41 -9.99
C PHE A 253 10.74 22.26 -10.97
N ALA A 254 9.47 21.93 -11.19
CA ALA A 254 8.60 22.67 -12.09
C ALA A 254 8.51 24.17 -11.73
N ARG A 255 8.48 24.51 -10.43
CA ARG A 255 8.45 25.90 -9.95
C ARG A 255 9.68 26.70 -10.34
N ILE A 256 10.85 26.06 -10.47
CA ILE A 256 12.12 26.73 -10.85
C ILE A 256 12.32 26.62 -12.35
N TYR A 257 12.05 25.45 -12.91
CA TYR A 257 12.28 25.11 -14.30
C TYR A 257 11.45 25.98 -15.25
N THR A 258 10.15 26.15 -15.00
CA THR A 258 9.25 26.87 -15.92
C THR A 258 9.64 28.35 -16.06
N PRO A 259 9.88 29.13 -15.00
CA PRO A 259 10.42 30.48 -15.15
C PRO A 259 11.78 30.55 -15.87
N ALA A 260 12.68 29.61 -15.55
CA ALA A 260 14.01 29.57 -16.17
C ALA A 260 13.92 29.35 -17.69
N VAL A 261 13.08 28.43 -18.12
CA VAL A 261 12.85 28.13 -19.54
C VAL A 261 12.17 29.31 -20.24
N THR A 262 11.20 29.97 -19.61
CA THR A 262 10.56 31.17 -20.16
C THR A 262 11.61 32.29 -20.35
N GLY A 263 12.51 32.45 -19.40
CA GLY A 263 13.63 33.40 -19.53
C GLY A 263 14.59 33.02 -20.68
N LEU A 264 14.89 31.73 -20.84
CA LEU A 264 15.73 31.25 -21.96
C LEU A 264 15.03 31.46 -23.32
N ALA A 265 13.72 31.23 -23.41
CA ALA A 265 12.96 31.52 -24.60
C ALA A 265 13.00 33.01 -24.99
N ALA A 266 12.89 33.89 -24.00
CA ALA A 266 13.06 35.33 -24.23
C ALA A 266 14.50 35.67 -24.70
N LEU A 267 15.52 35.01 -24.16
CA LEU A 267 16.92 35.19 -24.59
C LEU A 267 17.17 34.68 -26.03
N ILE A 268 16.46 33.65 -26.49
CA ILE A 268 16.51 33.17 -27.91
C ILE A 268 16.15 34.30 -28.87
N VAL A 269 15.23 35.18 -28.51
CA VAL A 269 14.88 36.36 -29.33
C VAL A 269 15.80 37.53 -29.07
N LEU A 270 16.10 37.83 -27.79
CA LEU A 270 16.82 39.03 -27.37
C LEU A 270 18.30 39.01 -27.77
N LEU A 271 18.99 37.87 -27.62
CA LEU A 271 20.42 37.80 -27.91
C LEU A 271 20.73 38.02 -29.41
N PRO A 272 20.04 37.36 -30.37
CA PRO A 272 20.24 37.64 -31.78
C PRO A 272 19.85 39.07 -32.20
N PHE A 273 18.82 39.65 -31.54
CA PHE A 273 18.47 41.04 -31.75
C PHE A 273 19.63 41.99 -31.30
N LEU A 274 20.17 41.77 -30.09
CA LEU A 274 21.31 42.55 -29.60
C LEU A 274 22.57 42.34 -30.45
N TYR A 275 22.81 41.13 -30.95
CA TYR A 275 23.91 40.82 -31.83
C TYR A 275 23.77 41.54 -33.18
N SER A 276 22.57 41.66 -33.74
CA SER A 276 22.31 42.39 -34.96
C SER A 276 22.58 43.92 -34.87
N LEU A 277 22.53 44.45 -33.65
CA LEU A 277 22.90 45.85 -33.42
C LEU A 277 24.43 46.06 -33.42
N ALA A 278 25.19 44.99 -33.11
CA ALA A 278 26.64 45.01 -33.07
C ALA A 278 27.29 44.61 -34.41
N ASP A 279 26.66 43.76 -35.19
CA ASP A 279 27.15 43.26 -36.47
C ASP A 279 26.13 43.52 -37.58
N ALA A 280 26.38 44.48 -38.43
CA ALA A 280 25.52 44.87 -39.57
C ALA A 280 25.38 43.78 -40.66
N GLN A 281 26.27 42.76 -40.66
CA GLN A 281 26.16 41.65 -41.63
C GLN A 281 25.16 40.56 -41.15
N PHE A 282 24.81 40.53 -39.88
CA PHE A 282 23.83 39.59 -39.33
C PHE A 282 22.40 40.06 -39.58
N SER A 283 21.67 39.30 -40.37
CA SER A 283 20.26 39.60 -40.67
C SER A 283 19.36 39.03 -39.58
N PHE A 284 18.80 39.91 -38.72
CA PHE A 284 17.80 39.53 -37.70
C PHE A 284 16.41 39.59 -38.31
N ILE A 285 15.72 38.43 -38.40
CA ILE A 285 14.32 38.32 -38.76
C ILE A 285 13.52 37.97 -37.50
N PHE A 286 12.74 38.92 -36.97
CA PHE A 286 12.00 38.77 -35.72
C PHE A 286 11.11 37.52 -35.72
N ASN A 287 10.37 37.26 -36.80
CA ASN A 287 9.44 36.13 -36.87
C ASN A 287 10.17 34.79 -36.78
N ASP A 288 11.34 34.62 -37.37
CA ASP A 288 12.12 33.37 -37.30
C ASP A 288 12.62 33.08 -35.88
N TRP A 289 13.13 34.11 -35.20
CA TRP A 289 13.60 33.96 -33.82
C TRP A 289 12.47 33.80 -32.83
N LEU A 290 11.33 34.49 -33.07
CA LEU A 290 10.13 34.31 -32.30
C LEU A 290 9.59 32.89 -32.45
N TYR A 291 9.53 32.36 -33.68
CA TYR A 291 9.13 30.97 -33.96
C TYR A 291 9.99 29.96 -33.17
N ARG A 292 11.31 30.08 -33.17
CA ARG A 292 12.22 29.24 -32.41
C ARG A 292 11.95 29.33 -30.89
N ALA A 293 11.70 30.51 -30.38
CA ALA A 293 11.34 30.71 -28.98
C ALA A 293 10.01 30.06 -28.62
N LEU A 294 9.00 30.11 -29.51
CA LEU A 294 7.70 29.46 -29.33
C LEU A 294 7.84 27.94 -29.35
N VAL A 295 8.62 27.36 -30.29
CA VAL A 295 8.96 25.93 -30.30
C VAL A 295 9.63 25.53 -29.01
N PHE A 296 10.61 26.31 -28.53
CA PHE A 296 11.31 26.07 -27.28
C PHE A 296 10.36 26.08 -26.07
N LEU A 297 9.38 27.00 -26.02
CA LEU A 297 8.37 27.07 -24.96
C LEU A 297 7.46 25.84 -24.94
N VAL A 298 6.98 25.41 -26.11
CA VAL A 298 6.09 24.21 -26.22
C VAL A 298 6.80 22.96 -25.70
N ILE A 299 8.05 22.73 -26.12
CA ILE A 299 8.84 21.58 -25.69
C ILE A 299 9.06 21.56 -24.18
N SER A 300 9.06 22.72 -23.55
CA SER A 300 9.49 22.89 -22.16
C SER A 300 8.45 22.43 -21.12
N CYS A 301 7.21 22.07 -21.51
CA CYS A 301 6.22 21.57 -20.57
C CYS A 301 6.64 20.21 -19.97
N PRO A 302 6.74 20.04 -18.64
CA PRO A 302 7.09 18.75 -18.03
C PRO A 302 5.87 17.81 -17.87
N CYS A 303 4.91 17.83 -18.83
CA CYS A 303 3.60 17.16 -18.71
C CYS A 303 3.72 15.65 -18.45
N ALA A 304 4.63 14.96 -19.17
CA ALA A 304 4.88 13.53 -18.98
C ALA A 304 5.28 13.16 -17.54
N LEU A 305 6.08 13.99 -16.87
CA LEU A 305 6.56 13.75 -15.51
C LEU A 305 5.48 14.00 -14.45
N VAL A 306 4.71 15.09 -14.63
CA VAL A 306 3.66 15.49 -13.68
C VAL A 306 2.59 14.41 -13.56
N VAL A 307 2.30 13.67 -14.63
CA VAL A 307 1.27 12.62 -14.66
C VAL A 307 1.83 11.24 -14.35
N SER A 308 2.96 10.86 -14.96
CA SER A 308 3.46 9.48 -14.87
C SER A 308 4.00 9.11 -13.49
N ILE A 309 4.53 10.07 -12.73
CA ILE A 309 5.11 9.80 -11.41
C ILE A 309 4.03 9.47 -10.38
N PRO A 310 2.99 10.30 -10.14
CA PRO A 310 1.89 9.93 -9.26
C PRO A 310 1.22 8.63 -9.69
N LEU A 311 1.02 8.44 -11.00
CA LEU A 311 0.43 7.21 -11.54
C LEU A 311 1.27 5.97 -11.20
N GLY A 312 2.59 6.09 -11.23
CA GLY A 312 3.53 5.04 -10.82
C GLY A 312 3.35 4.65 -9.36
N TYR A 313 3.33 5.64 -8.45
CA TYR A 313 3.13 5.38 -7.02
C TYR A 313 1.73 4.83 -6.73
N PHE A 314 0.68 5.36 -7.35
CA PHE A 314 -0.67 4.77 -7.23
C PHE A 314 -0.72 3.33 -7.74
N GLY A 315 -0.07 3.06 -8.87
CA GLY A 315 0.04 1.71 -9.41
C GLY A 315 0.74 0.74 -8.44
N GLY A 316 1.83 1.19 -7.80
CA GLY A 316 2.60 0.44 -6.81
C GLY A 316 1.83 0.14 -5.53
N ILE A 317 1.20 1.17 -4.95
CA ILE A 317 0.35 1.03 -3.75
C ILE A 317 -0.81 0.08 -4.04
N GLY A 318 -1.51 0.25 -5.17
CA GLY A 318 -2.62 -0.60 -5.55
C GLY A 318 -2.22 -2.06 -5.84
N ALA A 319 -1.03 -2.29 -6.40
CA ALA A 319 -0.52 -3.64 -6.63
C ALA A 319 -0.12 -4.32 -5.32
N ALA A 320 0.55 -3.62 -4.41
CA ALA A 320 0.91 -4.12 -3.09
C ALA A 320 -0.33 -4.45 -2.23
N SER A 321 -1.35 -3.59 -2.27
CA SER A 321 -2.62 -3.78 -1.57
C SER A 321 -3.31 -5.08 -1.96
N ARG A 322 -3.30 -5.45 -3.25
CA ARG A 322 -3.84 -6.74 -3.72
C ARG A 322 -3.14 -7.97 -3.15
N LEU A 323 -1.90 -7.80 -2.71
CA LEU A 323 -1.09 -8.85 -2.07
C LEU A 323 -1.15 -8.79 -0.54
N GLY A 324 -2.10 -8.02 0.01
CA GLY A 324 -2.28 -7.85 1.45
C GLY A 324 -1.23 -6.95 2.10
N VAL A 325 -0.55 -6.09 1.34
CA VAL A 325 0.44 -5.12 1.86
C VAL A 325 -0.09 -3.71 1.65
N LEU A 326 -0.44 -3.03 2.74
CA LEU A 326 -0.98 -1.67 2.73
C LEU A 326 0.10 -0.64 3.09
N PHE A 327 0.40 0.25 2.17
CA PHE A 327 1.25 1.42 2.43
C PHE A 327 0.39 2.62 2.82
N LYS A 328 0.73 3.30 3.89
CA LYS A 328 0.04 4.53 4.33
C LYS A 328 0.44 5.78 3.53
N GLY A 329 1.30 5.65 2.55
CA GLY A 329 1.72 6.76 1.70
C GLY A 329 2.76 6.39 0.65
N GLY A 330 2.81 7.18 -0.42
CA GLY A 330 3.85 7.06 -1.44
C GLY A 330 5.26 7.32 -0.90
N ASN A 331 5.39 8.14 0.14
CA ASN A 331 6.64 8.37 0.85
C ASN A 331 7.18 7.10 1.51
N TYR A 332 6.31 6.24 2.05
CA TYR A 332 6.72 4.97 2.68
C TYR A 332 7.05 3.91 1.63
N LEU A 333 6.33 3.91 0.50
CA LEU A 333 6.66 3.06 -0.65
C LEU A 333 8.06 3.42 -1.22
N ASP A 334 8.46 4.67 -1.14
CA ASP A 334 9.81 5.10 -1.53
C ASP A 334 10.84 4.79 -0.42
N ALA A 335 10.53 5.08 0.85
CA ALA A 335 11.42 4.84 1.98
C ALA A 335 11.81 3.35 2.11
N ILE A 336 10.88 2.42 1.87
CA ILE A 336 11.14 0.98 1.97
C ILE A 336 12.17 0.48 0.95
N THR A 337 12.38 1.22 -0.15
CA THR A 337 13.38 0.87 -1.16
C THR A 337 14.80 0.94 -0.63
N GLN A 338 15.04 1.81 0.35
CA GLN A 338 16.34 2.06 0.95
C GLN A 338 16.65 1.11 2.11
N VAL A 339 15.67 0.32 2.57
CA VAL A 339 15.85 -0.61 3.68
C VAL A 339 16.96 -1.60 3.38
N ASN A 340 17.90 -1.70 4.32
CA ASN A 340 19.03 -2.63 4.30
C ASN A 340 19.13 -3.46 5.60
N THR A 341 18.35 -3.11 6.61
CA THR A 341 18.28 -3.78 7.90
C THR A 341 16.83 -4.06 8.23
N VAL A 342 16.49 -5.31 8.51
CA VAL A 342 15.15 -5.72 8.94
C VAL A 342 15.24 -6.31 10.34
N VAL A 343 14.47 -5.76 11.26
CA VAL A 343 14.41 -6.17 12.66
C VAL A 343 13.01 -6.71 12.95
N PHE A 344 12.93 -7.97 13.33
CA PHE A 344 11.67 -8.62 13.67
C PHE A 344 11.47 -8.67 15.18
N ASP A 345 10.25 -8.39 15.65
CA ASP A 345 9.80 -8.96 16.90
C ASP A 345 9.63 -10.48 16.75
N LYS A 346 9.77 -11.23 17.85
CA LYS A 346 9.59 -12.68 17.80
C LYS A 346 8.12 -13.07 17.88
N THR A 347 7.48 -12.68 18.98
CA THR A 347 6.17 -13.18 19.39
C THR A 347 5.04 -12.54 18.58
N GLY A 348 4.15 -13.34 18.00
CA GLY A 348 3.07 -12.83 17.14
C GLY A 348 3.53 -12.38 15.74
N THR A 349 4.83 -12.18 15.52
CA THR A 349 5.43 -11.72 14.27
C THR A 349 6.04 -12.87 13.45
N LEU A 350 7.09 -13.50 13.97
CA LEU A 350 7.70 -14.71 13.37
C LEU A 350 7.06 -16.00 13.90
N THR A 351 6.37 -15.90 15.02
CA THR A 351 5.63 -17.00 15.65
C THR A 351 4.14 -16.73 15.65
N LYS A 352 3.36 -17.79 15.91
CA LYS A 352 1.89 -17.71 16.00
C LYS A 352 1.42 -17.01 17.29
N GLY A 353 2.33 -16.76 18.26
CA GLY A 353 1.99 -16.24 19.60
C GLY A 353 1.17 -17.23 20.43
N THR A 354 1.13 -18.48 19.99
CA THR A 354 0.44 -19.57 20.69
C THR A 354 1.44 -20.64 21.05
N PHE A 355 1.33 -21.15 22.28
CA PHE A 355 2.13 -22.30 22.68
C PHE A 355 1.54 -23.58 22.10
N ASP A 356 2.42 -24.49 21.66
CA ASP A 356 2.07 -25.85 21.31
C ASP A 356 2.95 -26.83 22.10
N VAL A 357 2.38 -27.98 22.50
CA VAL A 357 3.10 -29.06 23.15
C VAL A 357 3.94 -29.77 22.11
N GLN A 358 5.27 -29.66 22.26
CA GLN A 358 6.23 -30.25 21.33
C GLN A 358 6.53 -31.72 21.67
N SER A 359 6.64 -32.03 22.95
CA SER A 359 6.86 -33.39 23.44
C SER A 359 6.33 -33.56 24.85
N CYS A 360 6.04 -34.81 25.20
CA CYS A 360 5.65 -35.23 26.53
C CYS A 360 6.64 -36.32 26.99
N GLN A 361 7.25 -36.13 28.16
CA GLN A 361 8.16 -37.11 28.73
C GLN A 361 7.65 -37.54 30.10
N ALA A 362 7.18 -38.75 30.17
CA ALA A 362 6.68 -39.38 31.40
C ALA A 362 7.79 -40.17 32.10
N GLN A 363 7.75 -40.19 33.42
CA GLN A 363 8.64 -41.01 34.25
C GLN A 363 8.21 -42.49 34.20
N PRO A 364 9.15 -43.45 34.46
CA PRO A 364 8.79 -44.85 34.57
C PRO A 364 7.68 -45.11 35.59
N GLY A 365 6.60 -45.77 35.10
CA GLY A 365 5.38 -46.02 35.87
C GLY A 365 4.22 -45.04 35.63
N VAL A 366 4.43 -44.02 34.83
CA VAL A 366 3.37 -43.13 34.32
C VAL A 366 3.34 -43.18 32.80
N THR A 367 2.17 -43.31 32.19
CA THR A 367 2.04 -43.24 30.74
C THR A 367 1.98 -41.80 30.26
N GLU A 368 2.41 -41.54 29.01
CA GLU A 368 2.28 -40.20 28.44
C GLU A 368 0.84 -39.71 28.41
N GLU A 369 -0.12 -40.60 28.09
CA GLU A 369 -1.55 -40.30 28.11
C GLU A 369 -2.01 -39.85 29.51
N LYS A 370 -1.54 -40.56 30.57
CA LYS A 370 -1.87 -40.18 31.95
C LYS A 370 -1.27 -38.84 32.35
N LEU A 371 -0.06 -38.56 31.91
CA LEU A 371 0.61 -37.28 32.19
C LEU A 371 -0.14 -36.12 31.52
N ILE A 372 -0.51 -36.27 30.23
CA ILE A 372 -1.29 -35.28 29.50
C ILE A 372 -2.67 -35.11 30.13
N GLN A 373 -3.34 -36.21 30.49
CA GLN A 373 -4.63 -36.19 31.17
C GLN A 373 -4.60 -35.37 32.49
N LEU A 374 -3.58 -35.60 33.31
CA LEU A 374 -3.42 -34.88 34.58
C LEU A 374 -3.17 -33.40 34.35
N ALA A 375 -2.24 -33.06 33.46
CA ALA A 375 -1.92 -31.67 33.12
C ALA A 375 -3.14 -30.92 32.58
N ALA A 376 -3.84 -31.49 31.58
CA ALA A 376 -4.98 -30.89 30.95
C ALA A 376 -6.19 -30.75 31.89
N SER A 377 -6.37 -31.74 32.80
CA SER A 377 -7.45 -31.71 33.80
C SER A 377 -7.22 -30.61 34.83
N ALA A 378 -5.98 -30.41 35.31
CA ALA A 378 -5.63 -29.32 36.24
C ALA A 378 -5.84 -27.95 35.61
N GLU A 379 -5.49 -27.81 34.35
CA GLU A 379 -5.56 -26.55 33.58
C GLU A 379 -6.95 -26.25 32.97
N ARG A 380 -7.95 -27.13 33.18
CA ARG A 380 -9.27 -27.06 32.54
C ARG A 380 -9.96 -25.70 32.60
N ASN A 381 -9.82 -25.03 33.74
CA ASN A 381 -10.47 -23.75 34.01
C ASN A 381 -9.51 -22.55 33.90
N SER A 382 -8.25 -22.78 33.55
CA SER A 382 -7.25 -21.72 33.39
C SER A 382 -7.40 -21.00 32.06
N THR A 383 -7.29 -19.69 32.07
CA THR A 383 -7.30 -18.84 30.88
C THR A 383 -5.90 -18.64 30.28
N HIS A 384 -4.88 -19.20 30.92
CA HIS A 384 -3.48 -19.01 30.52
C HIS A 384 -3.22 -19.63 29.14
N PRO A 385 -2.40 -19.02 28.25
CA PRO A 385 -2.06 -19.55 26.93
C PRO A 385 -1.49 -20.98 26.97
N ILE A 386 -0.65 -21.28 27.96
CA ILE A 386 -0.08 -22.62 28.20
C ILE A 386 -1.19 -23.64 28.48
N ALA A 387 -2.18 -23.28 29.31
CA ALA A 387 -3.31 -24.14 29.63
C ALA A 387 -4.11 -24.49 28.33
N LYS A 388 -4.40 -23.50 27.52
CA LYS A 388 -5.10 -23.72 26.25
C LYS A 388 -4.34 -24.68 25.32
N ALA A 389 -3.01 -24.57 25.26
CA ALA A 389 -2.16 -25.47 24.48
C ALA A 389 -2.26 -26.91 24.99
N ILE A 390 -2.16 -27.13 26.30
CA ILE A 390 -2.22 -28.47 26.91
C ILE A 390 -3.60 -29.10 26.72
N ILE A 391 -4.67 -28.33 26.90
CA ILE A 391 -6.05 -28.79 26.70
C ILE A 391 -6.29 -29.15 25.22
N SER A 392 -5.80 -28.31 24.30
CA SER A 392 -5.92 -28.58 22.86
C SER A 392 -5.16 -29.86 22.47
N TYR A 393 -3.97 -30.07 23.02
CA TYR A 393 -3.16 -31.24 22.79
C TYR A 393 -3.81 -32.54 23.31
N ALA A 394 -4.43 -32.47 24.50
CA ALA A 394 -5.21 -33.59 25.03
C ALA A 394 -6.42 -33.91 24.15
N LYS A 395 -7.14 -32.88 23.68
CA LYS A 395 -8.30 -33.03 22.80
C LYS A 395 -7.94 -33.62 21.43
N GLN A 396 -6.79 -33.27 20.85
CA GLN A 396 -6.30 -33.83 19.58
C GLN A 396 -5.97 -35.32 19.66
N ARG A 397 -5.69 -35.84 20.87
CA ARG A 397 -5.37 -37.24 21.16
C ARG A 397 -6.54 -38.01 21.76
N ASP A 398 -7.75 -37.42 21.75
CA ASP A 398 -8.99 -37.99 22.29
C ASP A 398 -8.85 -38.44 23.78
N ILE A 399 -8.03 -37.68 24.57
CA ILE A 399 -7.83 -37.97 25.99
C ILE A 399 -8.95 -37.30 26.79
N GLU A 400 -9.74 -38.11 27.50
CA GLU A 400 -10.80 -37.63 28.40
C GLU A 400 -10.22 -36.99 29.64
N LEU A 401 -10.76 -35.81 30.01
CA LEU A 401 -10.33 -35.08 31.21
C LEU A 401 -11.03 -35.60 32.48
N ILE A 402 -10.24 -35.72 33.56
CA ILE A 402 -10.71 -36.15 34.86
C ILE A 402 -11.36 -34.95 35.59
N THR A 403 -12.33 -35.23 36.44
CA THR A 403 -12.89 -34.21 37.34
C THR A 403 -11.87 -33.84 38.43
N THR A 404 -11.63 -32.54 38.56
CA THR A 404 -10.69 -31.96 39.55
C THR A 404 -11.44 -31.29 40.67
N THR A 405 -10.95 -31.45 41.88
CA THR A 405 -11.42 -30.74 43.09
C THR A 405 -10.26 -29.93 43.68
N ASP A 406 -10.59 -28.93 44.50
CA ASP A 406 -9.61 -28.12 45.26
C ASP A 406 -8.48 -27.53 44.37
N VAL A 407 -8.86 -27.00 43.19
CA VAL A 407 -7.88 -26.35 42.30
C VAL A 407 -7.44 -25.02 42.90
N THR A 408 -6.16 -24.90 43.18
CA THR A 408 -5.54 -23.67 43.72
C THR A 408 -4.41 -23.22 42.82
N GLU A 409 -4.47 -21.97 42.37
CA GLU A 409 -3.39 -21.33 41.62
C GLU A 409 -2.32 -20.78 42.60
N ILE A 410 -1.07 -21.11 42.33
CA ILE A 410 0.09 -20.62 43.07
C ILE A 410 0.82 -19.65 42.13
N ALA A 411 0.63 -18.37 42.37
CA ALA A 411 1.12 -17.30 41.53
C ALA A 411 2.61 -17.46 41.17
N GLY A 412 2.94 -17.44 39.87
CA GLY A 412 4.28 -17.59 39.36
C GLY A 412 4.89 -19.00 39.45
N HIS A 413 4.12 -20.01 39.89
CA HIS A 413 4.57 -21.39 40.02
C HIS A 413 3.75 -22.40 39.23
N GLY A 414 2.42 -22.30 39.26
CA GLY A 414 1.49 -23.24 38.61
C GLY A 414 0.27 -23.56 39.46
N LEU A 415 -0.30 -24.75 39.27
CA LEU A 415 -1.55 -25.20 39.86
C LEU A 415 -1.33 -26.40 40.78
N GLN A 416 -2.09 -26.43 41.86
CA GLN A 416 -2.32 -27.60 42.69
C GLN A 416 -3.79 -28.01 42.51
N ALA A 417 -4.05 -29.29 42.29
CA ALA A 417 -5.38 -29.85 42.18
C ALA A 417 -5.46 -31.20 42.89
N THR A 418 -6.67 -31.63 43.28
CA THR A 418 -6.92 -33.00 43.78
C THR A 418 -7.68 -33.77 42.70
N MET A 419 -7.16 -34.95 42.35
CA MET A 419 -7.72 -35.87 41.33
C MET A 419 -7.75 -37.26 41.93
N ASP A 420 -8.92 -37.90 41.96
CA ASP A 420 -9.13 -39.25 42.55
C ASP A 420 -8.54 -39.35 43.99
N GLY A 421 -8.72 -38.29 44.81
CA GLY A 421 -8.19 -38.22 46.17
C GLY A 421 -6.68 -38.01 46.26
N THR A 422 -5.97 -37.88 45.17
CA THR A 422 -4.51 -37.68 45.14
C THR A 422 -4.18 -36.23 44.75
N ARG A 423 -3.24 -35.62 45.41
CA ARG A 423 -2.72 -34.27 45.06
C ARG A 423 -1.91 -34.34 43.78
N VAL A 424 -2.22 -33.49 42.85
CA VAL A 424 -1.49 -33.30 41.57
C VAL A 424 -0.97 -31.87 41.52
N LEU A 425 0.29 -31.72 41.14
CA LEU A 425 0.94 -30.43 40.90
C LEU A 425 1.27 -30.31 39.42
N VAL A 426 0.93 -29.17 38.84
CA VAL A 426 1.18 -28.86 37.41
C VAL A 426 1.75 -27.45 37.32
N GLY A 427 2.97 -27.28 36.85
CA GLY A 427 3.60 -25.97 36.77
C GLY A 427 5.09 -26.00 36.43
N ASN A 428 5.82 -24.95 36.79
CA ASN A 428 7.27 -24.90 36.59
C ASN A 428 8.06 -25.67 37.65
N THR A 429 9.37 -25.83 37.46
CA THR A 429 10.25 -26.54 38.44
C THR A 429 10.25 -25.91 39.83
N ARG A 430 10.01 -24.58 39.93
CA ARG A 430 9.92 -23.90 41.23
C ARG A 430 8.73 -24.40 42.07
N LEU A 431 7.64 -24.82 41.39
CA LEU A 431 6.50 -25.45 42.08
C LEU A 431 6.93 -26.74 42.76
N LEU A 432 7.67 -27.60 42.03
CA LEU A 432 8.16 -28.87 42.59
C LEU A 432 9.10 -28.63 43.75
N THR A 433 10.05 -27.71 43.61
CA THR A 433 10.98 -27.33 44.70
C THR A 433 10.24 -26.82 45.93
N LYS A 434 9.20 -25.98 45.77
CA LYS A 434 8.37 -25.46 46.85
C LYS A 434 7.68 -26.55 47.69
N PHE A 435 7.31 -27.67 47.01
CA PHE A 435 6.67 -28.81 47.65
C PHE A 435 7.65 -29.94 48.01
N GLY A 436 8.95 -29.71 47.89
CA GLY A 436 9.99 -30.68 48.26
C GLY A 436 10.02 -31.93 47.39
N ILE A 437 9.63 -31.80 46.11
CA ILE A 437 9.62 -32.89 45.14
C ILE A 437 10.95 -32.90 44.40
N GLU A 438 11.66 -34.01 44.49
CA GLU A 438 12.89 -34.23 43.74
C GLU A 438 12.58 -34.48 42.25
N TYR A 439 13.34 -33.84 41.36
CA TYR A 439 13.25 -33.98 39.93
C TYR A 439 14.65 -34.01 39.28
N PRO A 440 14.83 -34.57 38.08
CA PRO A 440 16.13 -34.64 37.39
C PRO A 440 16.72 -33.24 37.14
N ASP A 441 18.01 -33.05 37.43
CA ASP A 441 18.73 -31.79 37.21
C ASP A 441 18.69 -31.31 35.76
N GLU A 442 18.53 -32.23 34.82
CA GLU A 442 18.39 -31.96 33.37
C GLU A 442 17.23 -31.00 33.04
N LEU A 443 16.14 -31.02 33.86
CA LEU A 443 15.02 -30.10 33.64
C LEU A 443 15.43 -28.64 33.78
N SER A 444 16.42 -28.35 34.61
CA SER A 444 16.93 -26.98 34.82
C SER A 444 17.75 -26.47 33.60
N SER A 445 18.25 -27.37 32.78
CA SER A 445 19.01 -27.05 31.55
C SER A 445 18.15 -26.90 30.32
N ILE A 446 16.85 -27.26 30.38
CA ILE A 446 15.93 -27.12 29.26
C ILE A 446 15.65 -25.64 29.00
N VAL A 447 15.91 -25.22 27.77
CA VAL A 447 15.78 -23.83 27.37
C VAL A 447 14.31 -23.46 27.10
N ASP A 448 13.54 -24.38 26.52
CA ASP A 448 12.13 -24.18 26.22
C ASP A 448 11.23 -24.15 27.46
N THR A 449 9.99 -23.72 27.32
CA THR A 449 9.03 -23.68 28.43
C THR A 449 8.61 -25.10 28.80
N ILE A 450 8.79 -25.48 30.04
CA ILE A 450 8.35 -26.79 30.55
C ILE A 450 7.19 -26.62 31.51
N VAL A 451 6.25 -27.57 31.46
CA VAL A 451 5.21 -27.78 32.48
C VAL A 451 5.46 -29.14 33.11
N ALA A 452 6.03 -29.10 34.30
CA ALA A 452 6.34 -30.28 35.10
C ALA A 452 5.11 -30.72 35.90
N CYS A 453 4.93 -32.02 36.02
CA CYS A 453 3.82 -32.62 36.75
C CYS A 453 4.35 -33.51 37.88
N ALA A 454 3.61 -33.52 38.99
CA ALA A 454 3.86 -34.46 40.10
C ALA A 454 2.56 -35.04 40.64
N ILE A 455 2.61 -36.30 41.10
CA ILE A 455 1.50 -37.05 41.71
C ILE A 455 1.87 -37.35 43.14
N GLY A 456 1.11 -36.85 44.12
CA GLY A 456 1.42 -36.97 45.53
C GLY A 456 2.74 -36.28 45.89
N THR A 457 3.79 -37.07 46.14
CA THR A 457 5.15 -36.59 46.47
C THR A 457 6.18 -37.01 45.42
N LYS A 458 5.72 -37.59 44.28
CA LYS A 458 6.62 -38.10 43.26
C LYS A 458 6.52 -37.29 41.96
N TYR A 459 7.66 -36.99 41.36
CA TYR A 459 7.73 -36.40 40.04
C TYR A 459 7.19 -37.38 38.99
N ALA A 460 6.30 -36.91 38.11
CA ALA A 460 5.58 -37.74 37.12
C ALA A 460 6.09 -37.55 35.70
N GLY A 461 6.72 -36.41 35.40
CA GLY A 461 7.17 -36.07 34.07
C GLY A 461 6.95 -34.60 33.71
N TYR A 462 7.17 -34.25 32.44
CA TYR A 462 6.96 -32.89 31.97
C TYR A 462 6.44 -32.85 30.52
N LEU A 463 5.77 -31.75 30.18
CA LEU A 463 5.44 -31.36 28.83
C LEU A 463 6.35 -30.20 28.43
N LEU A 464 6.93 -30.33 27.22
CA LEU A 464 7.72 -29.28 26.59
C LEU A 464 6.82 -28.45 25.69
N LEU A 465 6.78 -27.15 25.93
CA LEU A 465 6.00 -26.22 25.15
C LEU A 465 6.92 -25.19 24.49
N SER A 466 6.64 -24.87 23.25
CA SER A 466 7.29 -23.76 22.57
C SER A 466 6.29 -22.96 21.75
N ASP A 467 6.61 -21.70 21.55
CA ASP A 467 5.87 -20.88 20.59
C ASP A 467 6.17 -21.37 19.18
N THR A 468 5.13 -21.56 18.38
CA THR A 468 5.25 -22.19 17.07
C THR A 468 5.64 -21.16 16.01
N LEU A 469 6.66 -21.50 15.20
CA LEU A 469 7.00 -20.73 14.00
C LEU A 469 5.82 -20.63 13.04
N LYS A 470 5.64 -19.47 12.43
CA LYS A 470 4.75 -19.34 11.27
C LYS A 470 5.35 -20.12 10.10
N GLU A 471 4.49 -20.74 9.30
CA GLU A 471 4.90 -21.69 8.24
C GLU A 471 5.81 -21.05 7.20
N ASP A 472 5.64 -19.74 6.95
CA ASP A 472 6.40 -18.99 5.96
C ASP A 472 7.59 -18.19 6.55
N ALA A 473 7.84 -18.25 7.86
CA ALA A 473 8.91 -17.49 8.51
C ALA A 473 10.30 -17.79 7.94
N VAL A 474 10.60 -19.08 7.65
CA VAL A 474 11.86 -19.48 7.01
C VAL A 474 11.96 -18.92 5.60
N ASN A 475 10.84 -18.94 4.86
CA ASN A 475 10.79 -18.40 3.51
C ASN A 475 10.97 -16.88 3.49
N ALA A 476 10.38 -16.17 4.47
CA ALA A 476 10.56 -14.73 4.64
C ALA A 476 12.04 -14.33 4.74
N VAL A 477 12.82 -15.05 5.55
CA VAL A 477 14.26 -14.81 5.69
C VAL A 477 15.02 -15.08 4.39
N LYS A 478 14.67 -16.16 3.67
CA LYS A 478 15.28 -16.49 2.37
C LYS A 478 14.99 -15.40 1.33
N GLU A 479 13.75 -14.95 1.23
CA GLU A 479 13.34 -13.91 0.27
C GLU A 479 14.01 -12.57 0.58
N LEU A 480 14.13 -12.20 1.86
CA LEU A 480 14.85 -10.99 2.27
C LEU A 480 16.33 -11.06 1.87
N LYS A 481 16.99 -12.19 2.10
CA LYS A 481 18.37 -12.40 1.67
C LYS A 481 18.52 -12.35 0.14
N ALA A 482 17.56 -12.87 -0.61
CA ALA A 482 17.52 -12.78 -2.07
C ALA A 482 17.36 -11.32 -2.57
N LEU A 483 16.75 -10.46 -1.76
CA LEU A 483 16.68 -9.02 -2.00
C LEU A 483 17.92 -8.24 -1.51
N ASN A 484 19.01 -8.93 -1.15
CA ASN A 484 20.24 -8.36 -0.58
C ASN A 484 20.05 -7.65 0.78
N ILE A 485 19.06 -8.09 1.56
CA ILE A 485 18.90 -7.68 2.96
C ILE A 485 19.64 -8.72 3.82
N ASN A 486 20.89 -8.44 4.14
CA ASN A 486 21.74 -9.37 4.89
C ASN A 486 21.74 -9.08 6.41
N ASN A 487 21.39 -7.89 6.83
CA ASN A 487 21.26 -7.54 8.24
C ASN A 487 19.82 -7.79 8.71
N ILE A 488 19.57 -9.01 9.16
CA ILE A 488 18.28 -9.43 9.71
C ILE A 488 18.48 -9.75 11.19
N GLN A 489 17.65 -9.14 12.06
CA GLN A 489 17.78 -9.26 13.51
C GLN A 489 16.46 -9.66 14.14
N ILE A 490 16.52 -10.32 15.31
CA ILE A 490 15.36 -10.64 16.14
C ILE A 490 15.51 -9.93 17.47
N LEU A 491 14.46 -9.23 17.92
CA LEU A 491 14.34 -8.69 19.27
C LEU A 491 13.20 -9.39 19.99
N SER A 492 13.42 -9.79 21.26
CA SER A 492 12.38 -10.47 22.05
C SER A 492 12.53 -10.18 23.53
N GLY A 493 11.41 -10.24 24.25
CA GLY A 493 11.39 -10.25 25.72
C GLY A 493 11.71 -11.62 26.33
N ASP A 494 11.77 -12.68 25.51
CA ASP A 494 12.08 -14.03 25.97
C ASP A 494 13.56 -14.16 26.34
N LYS A 495 13.89 -15.22 27.11
CA LYS A 495 15.27 -15.51 27.50
C LYS A 495 16.19 -15.62 26.27
N GLN A 496 17.39 -15.07 26.38
CA GLN A 496 18.38 -15.06 25.31
C GLN A 496 18.59 -16.43 24.67
N ALA A 497 18.65 -17.51 25.47
CA ALA A 497 18.84 -18.87 24.98
C ALA A 497 17.71 -19.35 24.06
N ILE A 498 16.45 -19.01 24.38
CA ILE A 498 15.27 -19.32 23.55
C ILE A 498 15.36 -18.58 22.22
N VAL A 499 15.69 -17.29 22.27
CA VAL A 499 15.76 -16.43 21.06
C VAL A 499 16.91 -16.88 20.15
N THR A 500 18.03 -17.30 20.72
CA THR A 500 19.18 -17.83 19.95
C THR A 500 18.82 -19.11 19.19
N ASN A 501 18.23 -20.11 19.89
CA ASN A 501 17.77 -21.36 19.25
C ASN A 501 16.76 -21.08 18.12
N PHE A 502 15.88 -20.10 18.34
CA PHE A 502 14.90 -19.70 17.38
C PHE A 502 15.53 -19.05 16.11
N ALA A 503 16.51 -18.18 16.33
CA ALA A 503 17.27 -17.52 15.25
C ALA A 503 18.08 -18.52 14.41
N GLU A 504 18.68 -19.53 15.05
CA GLU A 504 19.40 -20.60 14.35
C GLU A 504 18.50 -21.37 13.39
N LYS A 505 17.26 -21.73 13.81
CA LYS A 505 16.26 -22.39 12.97
C LYS A 505 15.89 -21.56 11.72
N LEU A 506 15.92 -20.23 11.86
CA LEU A 506 15.63 -19.29 10.77
C LEU A 506 16.88 -18.91 9.94
N GLY A 507 18.07 -19.29 10.39
CA GLY A 507 19.34 -18.88 9.76
C GLY A 507 19.63 -17.39 9.94
N ILE A 508 19.23 -16.81 11.10
CA ILE A 508 19.50 -15.45 11.52
C ILE A 508 20.62 -15.46 12.55
N THR A 509 21.64 -14.62 12.36
CA THR A 509 22.84 -14.61 13.23
C THR A 509 22.74 -13.60 14.39
N GLN A 510 21.87 -12.61 14.27
CA GLN A 510 21.72 -11.54 15.27
C GLN A 510 20.37 -11.66 15.97
N ALA A 511 20.41 -12.04 17.22
CA ALA A 511 19.21 -12.26 18.04
C ALA A 511 19.45 -11.79 19.48
N TYR A 512 18.53 -11.01 19.99
CA TYR A 512 18.63 -10.36 21.29
C TYR A 512 17.41 -10.69 22.13
N GLY A 513 17.64 -11.39 23.24
CA GLY A 513 16.64 -11.77 24.23
C GLY A 513 16.67 -10.88 25.46
N ASP A 514 15.82 -11.21 26.43
CA ASP A 514 15.70 -10.53 27.73
C ASP A 514 15.45 -9.01 27.63
N LEU A 515 14.84 -8.55 26.51
CA LEU A 515 14.60 -7.14 26.24
C LEU A 515 13.25 -6.68 26.79
N LEU A 516 13.27 -5.71 27.69
CA LEU A 516 12.09 -4.92 28.03
C LEU A 516 11.73 -3.97 26.85
N PRO A 517 10.50 -3.43 26.79
CA PRO A 517 10.11 -2.49 25.72
C PRO A 517 11.11 -1.34 25.52
N ASP A 518 11.59 -0.72 26.62
CA ASP A 518 12.63 0.33 26.56
C ASP A 518 13.97 -0.18 26.01
N GLY A 519 14.28 -1.46 26.23
CA GLY A 519 15.48 -2.11 25.68
C GLY A 519 15.41 -2.24 24.16
N LYS A 520 14.24 -2.59 23.62
CA LYS A 520 14.00 -2.62 22.18
C LYS A 520 14.16 -1.23 21.55
N VAL A 521 13.60 -0.20 22.19
CA VAL A 521 13.75 1.20 21.75
C VAL A 521 15.22 1.60 21.68
N LYS A 522 15.99 1.39 22.76
CA LYS A 522 17.43 1.70 22.80
C LYS A 522 18.22 0.95 21.74
N HIS A 523 17.85 -0.30 21.44
CA HIS A 523 18.52 -1.08 20.39
C HIS A 523 18.31 -0.45 19.01
N ILE A 524 17.08 -0.04 18.68
CA ILE A 524 16.78 0.63 17.42
C ILE A 524 17.45 2.01 17.36
N GLU A 525 17.52 2.78 18.45
CA GLU A 525 18.26 4.04 18.51
C GLU A 525 19.75 3.83 18.23
N ALA A 526 20.35 2.81 18.83
CA ALA A 526 21.74 2.45 18.57
C ALA A 526 21.99 2.06 17.11
N LEU A 527 21.11 1.28 16.49
CA LEU A 527 21.17 0.96 15.06
C LEU A 527 21.03 2.21 14.19
N ARG A 528 20.14 3.12 14.57
CA ARG A 528 19.82 4.34 13.85
C ARG A 528 20.94 5.40 13.95
N SER A 529 21.77 5.34 15.00
CA SER A 529 22.93 6.24 15.14
C SER A 529 23.95 6.10 14.01
N ASN A 530 23.97 4.94 13.32
CA ASN A 530 24.72 4.77 12.08
C ASN A 530 23.87 5.24 10.88
N PRO A 531 24.22 6.35 10.22
CA PRO A 531 23.43 6.91 9.12
C PRO A 531 23.38 6.02 7.87
N ALA A 532 24.23 5.00 7.77
CA ALA A 532 24.17 4.01 6.69
C ALA A 532 23.02 3.00 6.87
N ASN A 533 22.51 2.83 8.09
CA ASN A 533 21.42 1.92 8.38
C ASN A 533 20.07 2.53 7.98
N ARG A 534 19.30 1.75 7.24
CA ARG A 534 17.89 2.02 6.92
C ARG A 534 17.07 0.86 7.43
N ILE A 535 16.41 1.08 8.57
CA ILE A 535 15.80 0.05 9.40
C ILE A 535 14.32 -0.05 9.09
N ALA A 536 13.86 -1.27 8.75
CA ALA A 536 12.47 -1.65 8.87
C ALA A 536 12.30 -2.47 10.16
N PHE A 537 11.39 -2.07 11.03
CA PHE A 537 10.98 -2.86 12.19
C PHE A 537 9.64 -3.52 11.89
N VAL A 538 9.54 -4.81 12.21
CA VAL A 538 8.34 -5.64 11.96
C VAL A 538 7.85 -6.17 13.30
N GLY A 539 6.62 -5.83 13.66
CA GLY A 539 6.02 -6.24 14.95
C GLY A 539 4.50 -6.38 14.86
N ASP A 540 3.87 -6.89 15.91
CA ASP A 540 2.41 -7.01 16.03
C ASP A 540 1.73 -5.70 16.47
N GLY A 541 2.50 -4.77 16.97
CA GLY A 541 2.19 -3.36 17.18
C GLY A 541 1.56 -2.97 18.51
N ILE A 542 1.10 -3.87 19.36
CA ILE A 542 0.49 -3.47 20.64
C ILE A 542 1.57 -2.97 21.61
N ASN A 543 2.64 -3.74 21.76
CA ASN A 543 3.74 -3.42 22.66
C ASN A 543 4.90 -2.70 21.97
N ASP A 544 4.95 -2.77 20.63
CA ASP A 544 6.05 -2.29 19.81
C ASP A 544 5.77 -0.94 19.14
N ALA A 545 4.64 -0.28 19.43
CA ALA A 545 4.28 1.01 18.83
C ALA A 545 5.41 2.06 18.93
N PRO A 546 6.14 2.22 20.05
CA PRO A 546 7.27 3.16 20.10
C PRO A 546 8.41 2.79 19.16
N VAL A 547 8.67 1.49 18.99
CA VAL A 547 9.75 0.96 18.12
C VAL A 547 9.38 1.11 16.65
N LEU A 548 8.11 0.84 16.30
CA LEU A 548 7.55 1.07 14.95
C LEU A 548 7.70 2.53 14.54
N ALA A 549 7.28 3.46 15.43
CA ALA A 549 7.36 4.90 15.16
C ALA A 549 8.80 5.41 15.03
N LEU A 550 9.73 4.81 15.77
CA LEU A 550 11.13 5.21 15.76
C LEU A 550 11.89 4.71 14.52
N SER A 551 11.47 3.61 13.92
CA SER A 551 12.12 3.00 12.77
C SER A 551 12.02 3.89 11.51
N HIS A 552 12.82 3.62 10.47
CA HIS A 552 12.70 4.34 9.21
C HIS A 552 11.42 3.92 8.45
N VAL A 553 11.02 2.66 8.62
CA VAL A 553 9.75 2.11 8.16
C VAL A 553 9.23 1.16 9.24
N GLY A 554 8.12 1.50 9.85
CA GLY A 554 7.40 0.61 10.78
C GLY A 554 6.43 -0.28 10.01
N ILE A 555 6.52 -1.60 10.21
CA ILE A 555 5.66 -2.59 9.54
C ILE A 555 4.87 -3.35 10.60
N ALA A 556 3.54 -3.23 10.58
CA ALA A 556 2.65 -3.98 11.46
C ALA A 556 2.20 -5.28 10.81
N MET A 557 2.21 -6.37 11.59
CA MET A 557 1.73 -7.69 11.18
C MET A 557 0.30 -7.94 11.67
N GLY A 558 -0.46 -8.78 10.93
CA GLY A 558 -1.79 -9.23 11.36
C GLY A 558 -2.85 -8.13 11.40
N GLY A 559 -2.83 -7.24 10.46
CA GLY A 559 -3.36 -5.88 10.43
C GLY A 559 -4.84 -5.63 10.65
N LEU A 560 -5.64 -6.58 11.12
CA LEU A 560 -7.07 -6.33 11.37
C LEU A 560 -7.45 -6.46 12.85
N GLY A 561 -6.50 -6.84 13.73
CA GLY A 561 -6.74 -7.09 15.14
C GLY A 561 -6.30 -5.99 16.12
N SER A 562 -5.28 -5.18 15.78
CA SER A 562 -4.72 -4.17 16.69
C SER A 562 -4.81 -2.77 16.11
N ASP A 563 -5.74 -1.97 16.63
CA ASP A 563 -5.96 -0.57 16.22
C ASP A 563 -4.70 0.29 16.43
N ALA A 564 -4.00 0.09 17.54
CA ALA A 564 -2.79 0.85 17.87
C ALA A 564 -1.62 0.56 16.93
N ALA A 565 -1.47 -0.70 16.48
CA ALA A 565 -0.47 -1.07 15.49
C ALA A 565 -0.71 -0.45 14.13
N ILE A 566 -1.96 -0.56 13.68
CA ILE A 566 -2.38 0.04 12.41
C ILE A 566 -2.16 1.55 12.43
N GLU A 567 -2.45 2.22 13.55
CA GLU A 567 -2.34 3.67 13.64
C GLU A 567 -0.87 4.14 13.58
N THR A 568 0.04 3.39 14.17
CA THR A 568 1.45 3.77 14.32
C THR A 568 2.34 3.35 13.15
N ALA A 569 2.07 2.19 12.53
CA ALA A 569 2.90 1.66 11.45
C ALA A 569 2.76 2.46 10.14
N ASP A 570 3.77 2.43 9.30
CA ASP A 570 3.84 3.02 7.97
C ASP A 570 3.34 2.06 6.88
N VAL A 571 3.53 0.76 7.13
CA VAL A 571 3.09 -0.35 6.29
C VAL A 571 2.34 -1.35 7.16
N VAL A 572 1.22 -1.84 6.65
CA VAL A 572 0.40 -2.84 7.33
C VAL A 572 0.32 -4.10 6.47
N ILE A 573 0.72 -5.23 7.03
CA ILE A 573 0.56 -6.54 6.40
C ILE A 573 -0.73 -7.14 6.92
N GLN A 574 -1.72 -7.30 6.03
CA GLN A 574 -3.05 -7.80 6.38
C GLN A 574 -3.06 -9.31 6.65
N THR A 575 -2.22 -10.03 5.92
CA THR A 575 -1.98 -11.46 6.12
C THR A 575 -1.09 -11.66 7.34
N ASP A 576 -1.21 -12.80 7.98
CA ASP A 576 -0.33 -13.15 9.08
C ASP A 576 1.00 -13.82 8.59
N GLN A 577 1.49 -13.38 7.41
CA GLN A 577 2.63 -13.95 6.68
C GLN A 577 3.85 -13.04 6.72
N PRO A 578 4.92 -13.39 7.45
CA PRO A 578 6.18 -12.64 7.46
C PRO A 578 6.84 -12.46 6.08
N SER A 579 6.63 -13.36 5.13
CA SER A 579 7.16 -13.27 3.76
C SER A 579 6.65 -12.01 3.02
N ARG A 580 5.51 -11.46 3.42
CA ARG A 580 4.98 -10.21 2.82
C ARG A 580 5.85 -8.98 3.08
N VAL A 581 6.78 -9.04 4.03
CA VAL A 581 7.80 -8.01 4.22
C VAL A 581 8.71 -7.92 2.98
N ALA A 582 9.14 -9.07 2.45
CA ALA A 582 9.89 -9.11 1.21
C ALA A 582 9.07 -8.61 0.01
N THR A 583 7.79 -8.97 -0.05
CA THR A 583 6.84 -8.45 -1.05
C THR A 583 6.74 -6.91 -0.98
N ALA A 584 6.68 -6.33 0.23
CA ALA A 584 6.64 -4.87 0.43
C ALA A 584 7.90 -4.19 -0.13
N ILE A 585 9.08 -4.71 0.19
CA ILE A 585 10.36 -4.19 -0.31
C ILE A 585 10.44 -4.33 -1.84
N HIS A 586 10.02 -5.46 -2.39
CA HIS A 586 9.99 -5.70 -3.82
C HIS A 586 9.07 -4.70 -4.53
N ALA A 587 7.87 -4.48 -4.01
CA ALA A 587 6.90 -3.52 -4.54
C ALA A 587 7.47 -2.10 -4.59
N GLY A 588 8.12 -1.66 -3.50
CA GLY A 588 8.81 -0.37 -3.45
C GLY A 588 9.88 -0.25 -4.53
N ARG A 589 10.80 -1.23 -4.61
CA ARG A 589 11.91 -1.23 -5.57
C ARG A 589 11.44 -1.25 -7.03
N GLN A 590 10.42 -2.02 -7.37
CA GLN A 590 9.86 -2.05 -8.73
C GLN A 590 9.19 -0.72 -9.09
N THR A 591 8.43 -0.14 -8.17
CA THR A 591 7.80 1.17 -8.36
C THR A 591 8.85 2.25 -8.59
N HIS A 592 9.85 2.34 -7.72
CA HIS A 592 10.95 3.28 -7.82
C HIS A 592 11.69 3.14 -9.17
N ARG A 593 12.01 1.91 -9.58
CA ARG A 593 12.67 1.63 -10.87
C ARG A 593 11.87 2.17 -12.07
N ILE A 594 10.57 1.92 -12.11
CA ILE A 594 9.71 2.40 -13.21
C ILE A 594 9.58 3.92 -13.18
N VAL A 595 9.43 4.53 -12.01
CA VAL A 595 9.38 5.99 -11.87
C VAL A 595 10.67 6.63 -12.40
N TRP A 596 11.85 6.10 -12.06
CA TRP A 596 13.12 6.61 -12.57
C TRP A 596 13.33 6.35 -14.06
N GLN A 597 12.83 5.23 -14.61
CA GLN A 597 12.80 5.01 -16.05
C GLN A 597 12.00 6.10 -16.77
N ASN A 598 10.82 6.44 -16.25
CA ASN A 598 9.98 7.50 -16.82
C ASN A 598 10.65 8.87 -16.73
N ILE A 599 11.28 9.17 -15.59
CA ILE A 599 12.02 10.41 -15.40
C ILE A 599 13.17 10.51 -16.42
N SER A 600 13.99 9.47 -16.52
CA SER A 600 15.13 9.44 -17.45
C SER A 600 14.70 9.54 -18.90
N LEU A 601 13.66 8.83 -19.30
CA LEU A 601 13.10 8.90 -20.65
C LEU A 601 12.60 10.30 -20.99
N ALA A 602 11.80 10.88 -20.09
CA ALA A 602 11.21 12.20 -20.30
C ALA A 602 12.28 13.30 -20.39
N PHE A 603 13.28 13.28 -19.50
CA PHE A 603 14.39 14.26 -19.56
C PHE A 603 15.27 14.04 -20.78
N GLY A 604 15.58 12.80 -21.14
CA GLY A 604 16.44 12.49 -22.30
C GLY A 604 15.83 12.98 -23.62
N VAL A 605 14.56 12.64 -23.87
CA VAL A 605 13.87 13.09 -25.09
C VAL A 605 13.70 14.62 -25.09
N LYS A 606 13.33 15.19 -23.95
CA LYS A 606 13.18 16.65 -23.81
C LYS A 606 14.45 17.40 -24.12
N LEU A 607 15.57 16.98 -23.55
CA LEU A 607 16.86 17.62 -23.81
C LEU A 607 17.22 17.56 -25.31
N LEU A 608 17.00 16.42 -25.94
CA LEU A 608 17.24 16.25 -27.38
C LEU A 608 16.38 17.22 -28.22
N VAL A 609 15.08 17.27 -27.96
CA VAL A 609 14.14 18.10 -28.75
C VAL A 609 14.35 19.58 -28.45
N LEU A 610 14.74 19.98 -27.21
CA LEU A 610 15.13 21.35 -26.88
C LEU A 610 16.35 21.82 -27.67
N ILE A 611 17.37 20.97 -27.83
CA ILE A 611 18.57 21.29 -28.62
C ILE A 611 18.20 21.45 -30.09
N LEU A 612 17.36 20.56 -30.64
CA LEU A 612 16.89 20.63 -32.02
C LEU A 612 16.02 21.86 -32.28
N GLY A 613 15.13 22.21 -31.32
CA GLY A 613 14.27 23.38 -31.39
C GLY A 613 15.06 24.69 -31.32
N ALA A 614 16.00 24.81 -30.41
CA ALA A 614 16.89 25.97 -30.31
C ALA A 614 17.76 26.12 -31.57
N GLY A 615 18.16 25.00 -32.17
CA GLY A 615 18.87 24.99 -33.45
C GLY A 615 18.02 25.35 -34.69
N GLY A 616 16.70 25.48 -34.53
CA GLY A 616 15.76 25.77 -35.61
C GLY A 616 15.51 24.57 -36.54
N ILE A 617 15.82 23.35 -36.10
CA ILE A 617 15.62 22.10 -36.88
C ILE A 617 14.25 21.52 -36.59
N ALA A 618 13.78 21.58 -35.32
CA ALA A 618 12.47 21.07 -34.93
C ALA A 618 11.39 22.10 -35.13
N THR A 619 10.23 21.64 -35.62
CA THR A 619 9.01 22.41 -35.78
C THR A 619 8.11 22.30 -34.55
N LEU A 620 7.05 23.14 -34.45
CA LEU A 620 6.05 23.06 -33.40
C LEU A 620 5.31 21.69 -33.39
N TRP A 621 5.07 21.10 -34.57
CA TRP A 621 4.45 19.79 -34.71
C TRP A 621 5.28 18.67 -34.06
N GLU A 622 6.55 18.62 -34.39
CA GLU A 622 7.49 17.61 -33.86
C GLU A 622 7.65 17.76 -32.34
N ALA A 623 7.68 19.00 -31.88
CA ALA A 623 7.78 19.32 -30.46
C ALA A 623 6.62 18.75 -29.65
N VAL A 624 5.38 19.01 -30.08
CA VAL A 624 4.18 18.52 -29.40
C VAL A 624 4.04 17.02 -29.53
N PHE A 625 4.31 16.48 -30.71
CA PHE A 625 4.23 15.03 -30.93
C PHE A 625 5.22 14.26 -30.04
N ALA A 626 6.43 14.78 -29.87
CA ALA A 626 7.42 14.21 -28.96
C ALA A 626 6.96 14.26 -27.50
N ASP A 627 6.41 15.39 -27.02
CA ASP A 627 5.95 15.54 -25.65
C ASP A 627 4.76 14.61 -25.32
N VAL A 628 3.73 14.60 -26.16
CA VAL A 628 2.57 13.73 -26.02
C VAL A 628 2.96 12.25 -26.13
N GLY A 629 3.84 11.92 -27.09
CA GLY A 629 4.34 10.56 -27.29
C GLY A 629 5.09 10.02 -26.07
N VAL A 630 5.98 10.83 -25.49
CA VAL A 630 6.71 10.48 -24.27
C VAL A 630 5.75 10.33 -23.09
N ALA A 631 4.75 11.21 -22.95
CA ALA A 631 3.74 11.10 -21.90
C ALA A 631 2.97 9.77 -21.98
N LEU A 632 2.54 9.38 -23.17
CA LEU A 632 1.83 8.11 -23.39
C LEU A 632 2.72 6.89 -23.07
N ILE A 633 3.99 6.90 -23.51
CA ILE A 633 4.94 5.83 -23.20
C ILE A 633 5.15 5.72 -21.68
N ALA A 634 5.34 6.86 -21.00
CA ALA A 634 5.54 6.91 -19.55
C ALA A 634 4.31 6.42 -18.78
N ILE A 635 3.09 6.72 -19.24
CA ILE A 635 1.84 6.21 -18.67
C ILE A 635 1.74 4.69 -18.86
N VAL A 636 2.00 4.17 -20.05
CA VAL A 636 1.97 2.72 -20.32
C VAL A 636 3.00 2.00 -19.45
N ASN A 637 4.20 2.55 -19.29
CA ASN A 637 5.23 2.00 -18.41
C ASN A 637 4.81 2.04 -16.93
N ALA A 638 4.14 3.12 -16.48
CA ALA A 638 3.59 3.20 -15.11
C ALA A 638 2.51 2.13 -14.85
N ILE A 639 1.61 1.89 -15.80
CA ILE A 639 0.58 0.83 -15.70
C ILE A 639 1.22 -0.57 -15.61
N ARG A 640 2.39 -0.77 -16.20
CA ARG A 640 3.13 -2.04 -16.15
C ARG A 640 3.52 -2.46 -14.73
N ILE A 641 3.63 -1.53 -13.78
CA ILE A 641 3.90 -1.81 -12.36
C ILE A 641 2.94 -2.85 -11.82
N GLN A 642 1.64 -2.76 -12.16
CA GLN A 642 0.61 -3.69 -11.69
C GLN A 642 0.84 -5.15 -12.11
N LYS A 643 1.64 -5.39 -13.17
CA LYS A 643 2.00 -6.72 -13.65
C LYS A 643 3.32 -7.22 -13.09
N LEU A 644 4.20 -6.33 -12.65
CA LEU A 644 5.53 -6.65 -12.14
C LEU A 644 5.51 -7.00 -10.64
N ILE A 645 4.54 -6.50 -9.92
CA ILE A 645 4.30 -6.82 -8.51
C ILE A 645 3.28 -7.96 -8.48
N LYS A 646 3.79 -9.18 -8.25
CA LYS A 646 3.01 -10.42 -8.17
C LYS A 646 3.26 -11.09 -6.82
#